data_534df3a6377b2541014d67ccd8a9ea17
#
_entry.id   534df3a6377b2541014d67ccd8a9ea17
#
_cell.length_a   1.000
_cell.length_b   1.000
_cell.length_c   1.000
_cell.angle_alpha   90.00
_cell.angle_beta   90.00
_cell.angle_gamma   90.00
#
_symmetry.space_group_name_H-M   'P 1'
#
loop_
_entity.id
_entity.type
_entity.pdbx_description
1 polymer ?
#
loop_
_entity_poly.entity_id
_entity_poly.type
_entity_poly.pdbx_seq_one_letter_code
_entity_poly.pdbx_strand_id
1 'polypeptide(L)'
;MAKKDERPPIAADRNILTKSMDDVMHESMLPYAEHVILERALPRVEDGLKPVQRRILYTMLGLGNTPDKSHRKSARIVGDCLGKYHPHGDSSVYDAMVRMAQDFNMRAPLVDGHGNFGSIDGDSAAAMRYTEARMTPLALELLRDIDKDTVKFSLNFDDTEKEPDVLPGRFPNLLVNGANGIAVGLATAIPPHNFAETIDAVIAQMEKPDISLDELMQIIPCPDFPTGGYILASEEIRAAYETGRGKLTVRARCHIEEQKNGKKLIVATEMPYQVNKARALEGILKITQEKKAMFAGVSDIRDESDRMGMRAVIEVKKDADAGKILQYLYKYSDLQVTFGVNMVAIAEGKPQQLGLKDMLRYYIAHQEDVVTRRTRFDLDAAMKREHILNGLSIAVMNIDEVIAIIRASKTPKIAREALMKRFELTDIQAQAILDLRLQRLTNLELLAIEKEHKDILKTIKELNAILASPQRLHQVIKGELGEIQEKYSKPRMTEIINAEPVIEVNEAEIAAVDVSVAISADGKLRRVPRRQRDTLNTEAERARWLFDTSTDKRIKLFTNLGSLITLSVDDIAETKPGAKAVNLNTIAALEKNERLIACFDAMGEGDLFFFTKQGNIKRTKAAEYITKTKKIQAAALKDGDEITGIEPDAGEGRTILLITKQGMSIRFEPDTIPEMGRVSSGVKCIKLDAGDEVVYFGQITDEGEILTLTDRGYAKRSFVFEYDIQGRNGKGLKTFDFKKNGSNGTCIAAAFHVTMPFPFAVRQFHGTETRIDTTELVHIEPRAGKGSILVMALLDDVVTGAYKLDS
;
A
#
# COMPACT_ATOMS: atom_id res chain seq x y z
N MET A 1 16.96 -20.62 -50.95
CA MET A 1 15.82 -19.74 -51.23
C MET A 1 14.69 -20.07 -50.25
N ALA A 2 14.54 -19.32 -49.20
CA ALA A 2 13.51 -19.50 -48.21
C ALA A 2 12.22 -18.82 -48.72
N LYS A 3 11.11 -19.56 -48.81
CA LYS A 3 9.80 -18.97 -49.03
C LYS A 3 9.40 -18.12 -47.83
N LYS A 4 9.23 -16.84 -48.05
CA LYS A 4 8.57 -15.92 -47.16
C LYS A 4 7.11 -16.37 -46.99
N ASP A 5 6.70 -16.62 -45.77
CA ASP A 5 5.30 -16.83 -45.38
C ASP A 5 4.60 -15.47 -45.42
N GLU A 6 4.03 -15.12 -46.56
CA GLU A 6 3.13 -13.98 -46.70
C GLU A 6 1.75 -14.34 -46.16
N ARG A 7 1.51 -14.02 -44.87
CA ARG A 7 0.13 -13.96 -44.40
C ARG A 7 -0.57 -12.80 -45.13
N PRO A 8 -1.81 -13.01 -45.66
CA PRO A 8 -2.53 -11.92 -46.25
C PRO A 8 -2.74 -10.79 -45.24
N PRO A 9 -2.61 -9.50 -45.64
CA PRO A 9 -2.88 -8.40 -44.77
C PRO A 9 -4.32 -8.51 -44.26
N ILE A 10 -4.47 -8.52 -42.93
CA ILE A 10 -5.77 -8.36 -42.27
C ILE A 10 -6.38 -7.10 -42.87
N ALA A 11 -7.53 -7.19 -43.53
CA ALA A 11 -8.24 -6.03 -44.05
C ALA A 11 -8.38 -5.03 -42.93
N ALA A 12 -7.77 -3.85 -43.08
CA ALA A 12 -7.80 -2.81 -42.05
C ALA A 12 -9.26 -2.42 -41.87
N ASP A 13 -9.82 -2.82 -40.74
CA ASP A 13 -11.12 -2.34 -40.29
C ASP A 13 -10.98 -0.82 -40.17
N ARG A 14 -11.76 -0.06 -40.96
CA ARG A 14 -11.66 1.42 -41.00
C ARG A 14 -11.87 2.09 -39.62
N ASN A 15 -12.27 1.32 -38.61
CA ASN A 15 -12.47 1.77 -37.23
C ASN A 15 -11.28 1.44 -36.29
N ILE A 16 -10.24 0.76 -36.79
CA ILE A 16 -9.04 0.46 -35.98
C ILE A 16 -7.96 1.47 -36.35
N LEU A 17 -7.71 2.39 -35.41
CA LEU A 17 -6.59 3.31 -35.48
C LEU A 17 -5.36 2.63 -34.88
N THR A 18 -4.33 2.40 -35.68
CA THR A 18 -3.03 1.93 -35.22
C THR A 18 -2.17 3.14 -34.83
N LYS A 19 -1.81 3.26 -33.57
CA LYS A 19 -0.87 4.25 -33.05
C LYS A 19 0.38 3.56 -32.50
N SER A 20 1.53 4.24 -32.56
CA SER A 20 2.72 3.75 -31.87
C SER A 20 2.50 3.82 -30.35
N MET A 21 3.24 3.00 -29.58
CA MET A 21 3.20 3.06 -28.11
C MET A 21 3.65 4.44 -27.61
N ASP A 22 4.65 5.03 -28.26
CA ASP A 22 5.16 6.36 -27.92
C ASP A 22 4.09 7.45 -28.14
N ASP A 23 3.35 7.39 -29.23
CA ASP A 23 2.25 8.35 -29.51
C ASP A 23 1.15 8.22 -28.44
N VAL A 24 0.77 6.98 -28.07
CA VAL A 24 -0.24 6.75 -27.01
C VAL A 24 0.25 7.27 -25.66
N MET A 25 1.53 7.06 -25.33
CA MET A 25 2.12 7.59 -24.10
C MET A 25 2.09 9.11 -24.06
N HIS A 26 2.53 9.78 -25.14
CA HIS A 26 2.57 11.24 -25.19
C HIS A 26 1.19 11.91 -25.28
N GLU A 27 0.26 11.35 -26.06
CA GLU A 27 -1.03 11.98 -26.29
C GLU A 27 -2.08 11.67 -25.20
N SER A 28 -1.95 10.53 -24.50
CA SER A 28 -2.97 10.07 -23.56
C SER A 28 -2.45 9.90 -22.13
N MET A 29 -1.35 9.15 -21.94
CA MET A 29 -0.88 8.79 -20.60
C MET A 29 -0.21 9.95 -19.87
N LEU A 30 0.64 10.73 -20.53
CA LEU A 30 1.32 11.86 -19.88
C LEU A 30 0.33 12.96 -19.47
N PRO A 31 -0.59 13.45 -20.34
CA PRO A 31 -1.60 14.43 -19.91
C PRO A 31 -2.51 13.91 -18.80
N TYR A 32 -2.90 12.63 -18.86
CA TYR A 32 -3.68 12.02 -17.78
C TYR A 32 -2.90 11.95 -16.48
N ALA A 33 -1.63 11.52 -16.51
CA ALA A 33 -0.77 11.47 -15.34
C ALA A 33 -0.57 12.87 -14.74
N GLU A 34 -0.30 13.89 -15.56
CA GLU A 34 -0.16 15.28 -15.15
C GLU A 34 -1.44 15.77 -14.46
N HIS A 35 -2.60 15.55 -15.09
CA HIS A 35 -3.90 15.93 -14.50
C HIS A 35 -4.16 15.24 -13.17
N VAL A 36 -3.87 13.93 -13.04
CA VAL A 36 -4.04 13.19 -11.78
C VAL A 36 -3.12 13.71 -10.69
N ILE A 37 -1.88 14.09 -11.05
CA ILE A 37 -0.90 14.63 -10.12
C ILE A 37 -1.32 16.02 -9.64
N LEU A 38 -1.57 16.95 -10.57
CA LEU A 38 -1.78 18.38 -10.27
C LEU A 38 -3.20 18.69 -9.80
N GLU A 39 -4.22 18.00 -10.36
CA GLU A 39 -5.64 18.37 -10.19
C GLU A 39 -6.49 17.32 -9.46
N ARG A 40 -5.87 16.29 -8.85
CA ARG A 40 -6.64 15.26 -8.17
C ARG A 40 -6.02 14.75 -6.86
N ALA A 41 -4.78 14.21 -6.93
CA ALA A 41 -4.28 13.36 -5.85
C ALA A 41 -3.43 14.08 -4.82
N LEU A 42 -2.67 15.09 -5.23
CA LEU A 42 -1.74 15.79 -4.36
C LEU A 42 -2.34 17.10 -3.81
N PRO A 43 -2.02 17.45 -2.55
CA PRO A 43 -2.41 18.74 -1.97
C PRO A 43 -1.48 19.85 -2.48
N ARG A 44 -1.97 21.08 -2.50
CA ARG A 44 -1.11 22.26 -2.61
C ARG A 44 -0.43 22.54 -1.27
N VAL A 45 0.80 23.03 -1.32
CA VAL A 45 1.57 23.33 -0.11
C VAL A 45 0.99 24.55 0.64
N GLU A 46 0.40 25.49 -0.10
CA GLU A 46 -0.11 26.77 0.42
C GLU A 46 -1.32 26.60 1.35
N ASP A 47 -2.32 25.82 0.95
CA ASP A 47 -3.56 25.64 1.71
C ASP A 47 -3.78 24.21 2.22
N GLY A 48 -2.91 23.27 1.83
CA GLY A 48 -2.97 21.86 2.27
C GLY A 48 -4.17 21.09 1.74
N LEU A 49 -4.85 21.59 0.72
CA LEU A 49 -6.07 20.99 0.19
C LEU A 49 -5.85 20.37 -1.19
N LYS A 50 -6.54 19.25 -1.41
CA LYS A 50 -6.76 18.73 -2.75
C LYS A 50 -7.85 19.56 -3.45
N PRO A 51 -7.87 19.57 -4.80
CA PRO A 51 -8.90 20.33 -5.54
C PRO A 51 -10.33 20.04 -5.11
N VAL A 52 -10.69 18.75 -4.92
CA VAL A 52 -12.04 18.37 -4.48
C VAL A 52 -12.40 18.96 -3.10
N GLN A 53 -11.44 18.96 -2.16
CA GLN A 53 -11.67 19.51 -0.81
C GLN A 53 -11.86 21.03 -0.86
N ARG A 54 -11.03 21.72 -1.63
CA ARG A 54 -11.12 23.17 -1.84
C ARG A 54 -12.46 23.54 -2.46
N ARG A 55 -12.89 22.82 -3.49
CA ARG A 55 -14.18 23.02 -4.17
C ARG A 55 -15.38 22.80 -3.24
N ILE A 56 -15.32 21.79 -2.34
CA ILE A 56 -16.36 21.55 -1.35
C ILE A 56 -16.49 22.76 -0.39
N LEU A 57 -15.37 23.21 0.19
CA LEU A 57 -15.39 24.33 1.14
C LEU A 57 -15.85 25.63 0.45
N TYR A 58 -15.39 25.89 -0.78
CA TYR A 58 -15.82 27.03 -1.57
C TYR A 58 -17.32 26.98 -1.93
N THR A 59 -17.82 25.79 -2.28
CA THR A 59 -19.27 25.55 -2.48
C THR A 59 -20.07 25.83 -1.20
N MET A 60 -19.60 25.36 -0.06
CA MET A 60 -20.27 25.61 1.23
C MET A 60 -20.31 27.09 1.58
N LEU A 61 -19.24 27.85 1.26
CA LEU A 61 -19.22 29.30 1.43
C LEU A 61 -20.26 29.98 0.51
N GLY A 62 -20.28 29.64 -0.77
CA GLY A 62 -21.25 30.18 -1.74
C GLY A 62 -22.71 29.87 -1.38
N LEU A 63 -22.95 28.73 -0.74
CA LEU A 63 -24.26 28.37 -0.19
C LEU A 63 -24.60 29.14 1.13
N GLY A 64 -23.66 29.87 1.71
CA GLY A 64 -23.81 30.47 3.03
C GLY A 64 -23.97 29.42 4.14
N ASN A 65 -23.35 28.25 3.97
CA ASN A 65 -23.43 27.12 4.90
C ASN A 65 -22.36 27.24 6.00
N THR A 66 -22.42 28.34 6.72
CA THR A 66 -21.50 28.76 7.78
C THR A 66 -21.86 28.14 9.14
N PRO A 67 -20.95 28.12 10.11
CA PRO A 67 -21.15 27.48 11.42
C PRO A 67 -22.31 28.05 12.23
N ASP A 68 -22.69 29.31 11.99
CA ASP A 68 -23.82 29.98 12.63
C ASP A 68 -25.21 29.61 12.04
N LYS A 69 -25.19 28.87 10.92
CA LYS A 69 -26.44 28.43 10.25
C LYS A 69 -26.74 26.97 10.58
N SER A 70 -27.95 26.54 10.28
CA SER A 70 -28.32 25.13 10.36
C SER A 70 -27.57 24.28 9.36
N HIS A 71 -27.36 23.02 9.70
CA HIS A 71 -26.82 22.02 8.77
C HIS A 71 -27.69 21.91 7.51
N ARG A 72 -27.07 21.65 6.38
CA ARG A 72 -27.74 21.38 5.11
C ARG A 72 -27.58 19.93 4.73
N LYS A 73 -28.54 19.37 3.98
CA LYS A 73 -28.40 18.02 3.41
C LYS A 73 -27.10 17.88 2.62
N SER A 74 -26.34 16.84 2.90
CA SER A 74 -25.07 16.57 2.20
C SER A 74 -25.26 16.48 0.68
N ALA A 75 -26.37 15.88 0.24
CA ALA A 75 -26.74 15.81 -1.17
C ALA A 75 -26.86 17.18 -1.85
N ARG A 76 -27.26 18.22 -1.12
CA ARG A 76 -27.32 19.60 -1.66
C ARG A 76 -25.93 20.15 -1.90
N ILE A 77 -25.04 19.99 -0.95
CA ILE A 77 -23.65 20.47 -1.04
C ILE A 77 -22.93 19.74 -2.19
N VAL A 78 -23.08 18.41 -2.24
CA VAL A 78 -22.51 17.58 -3.31
C VAL A 78 -23.02 17.99 -4.68
N GLY A 79 -24.34 18.17 -4.83
CA GLY A 79 -24.97 18.57 -6.10
C GLY A 79 -24.49 19.92 -6.62
N ASP A 80 -24.42 20.95 -5.75
CA ASP A 80 -23.91 22.26 -6.13
C ASP A 80 -22.41 22.23 -6.45
N CYS A 81 -21.62 21.42 -5.74
CA CYS A 81 -20.19 21.23 -6.03
C CYS A 81 -19.96 20.59 -7.40
N LEU A 82 -20.70 19.53 -7.72
CA LEU A 82 -20.65 18.85 -9.01
C LEU A 82 -21.09 19.76 -10.16
N GLY A 83 -22.19 20.46 -9.98
CA GLY A 83 -22.75 21.29 -11.02
C GLY A 83 -21.93 22.52 -11.38
N LYS A 84 -21.09 23.01 -10.43
CA LYS A 84 -20.35 24.26 -10.63
C LYS A 84 -18.84 24.05 -10.79
N TYR A 85 -18.24 23.10 -10.07
CA TYR A 85 -16.78 23.07 -9.93
C TYR A 85 -16.14 21.72 -10.19
N HIS A 86 -16.79 20.58 -9.90
CA HIS A 86 -16.13 19.28 -9.87
C HIS A 86 -16.78 18.25 -10.80
N PRO A 87 -16.33 18.13 -12.08
CA PRO A 87 -16.96 17.30 -13.11
C PRO A 87 -16.63 15.79 -12.97
N HIS A 88 -16.91 15.20 -11.79
CA HIS A 88 -16.65 13.79 -11.48
C HIS A 88 -17.84 13.16 -10.77
N GLY A 89 -17.72 11.90 -10.35
CA GLY A 89 -18.80 11.19 -9.65
C GLY A 89 -19.16 11.80 -8.29
N ASP A 90 -20.42 11.75 -7.93
CA ASP A 90 -20.97 12.26 -6.65
C ASP A 90 -20.35 11.60 -5.42
N SER A 91 -20.05 10.29 -5.52
CA SER A 91 -19.38 9.55 -4.46
C SER A 91 -18.01 10.13 -4.13
N SER A 92 -17.24 10.59 -5.11
CA SER A 92 -15.91 11.18 -4.88
C SER A 92 -15.97 12.45 -4.05
N VAL A 93 -16.98 13.30 -4.30
CA VAL A 93 -17.21 14.53 -3.56
C VAL A 93 -17.74 14.22 -2.16
N TYR A 94 -18.71 13.31 -2.06
CA TYR A 94 -19.28 12.93 -0.78
C TYR A 94 -18.24 12.28 0.15
N ASP A 95 -17.44 11.32 -0.35
CA ASP A 95 -16.41 10.65 0.43
C ASP A 95 -15.33 11.64 0.92
N ALA A 96 -14.96 12.62 0.08
CA ALA A 96 -14.03 13.67 0.49
C ALA A 96 -14.63 14.54 1.62
N MET A 97 -15.90 14.92 1.50
CA MET A 97 -16.63 15.67 2.55
C MET A 97 -16.74 14.87 3.84
N VAL A 98 -17.08 13.58 3.74
CA VAL A 98 -17.14 12.66 4.88
C VAL A 98 -15.81 12.62 5.63
N ARG A 99 -14.69 12.44 4.91
CA ARG A 99 -13.36 12.42 5.52
C ARG A 99 -13.01 13.73 6.24
N MET A 100 -13.42 14.87 5.70
CA MET A 100 -13.22 16.18 6.35
C MET A 100 -14.04 16.37 7.62
N ALA A 101 -15.06 15.53 7.86
CA ALA A 101 -15.89 15.56 9.07
C ALA A 101 -15.44 14.54 10.14
N GLN A 102 -14.58 13.59 9.78
CA GLN A 102 -14.17 12.49 10.69
C GLN A 102 -13.03 12.95 11.61
N ASP A 103 -13.27 12.95 12.90
CA ASP A 103 -12.31 13.36 13.93
C ASP A 103 -11.17 12.34 14.14
N PHE A 104 -11.35 11.09 13.71
CA PHE A 104 -10.30 10.06 13.69
C PHE A 104 -9.42 10.11 12.43
N ASN A 105 -9.80 10.87 11.41
CA ASN A 105 -9.00 11.10 10.20
C ASN A 105 -8.34 12.46 10.17
N MET A 106 -9.02 13.50 10.69
CA MET A 106 -8.57 14.88 10.67
C MET A 106 -8.19 15.32 12.08
N ARG A 107 -6.97 15.84 12.25
CA ARG A 107 -6.54 16.41 13.55
C ARG A 107 -7.38 17.64 13.93
N ALA A 108 -7.81 18.38 12.91
CA ALA A 108 -8.68 19.54 13.01
C ALA A 108 -9.75 19.46 11.90
N PRO A 109 -10.94 18.87 12.17
CA PRO A 109 -12.00 18.72 11.18
C PRO A 109 -12.46 20.03 10.57
N LEU A 110 -12.72 20.01 9.26
CA LEU A 110 -13.17 21.19 8.48
C LEU A 110 -14.67 21.19 8.22
N VAL A 111 -15.31 20.03 8.34
CA VAL A 111 -16.76 19.85 8.18
C VAL A 111 -17.38 19.41 9.50
N ASP A 112 -18.47 20.04 9.88
CA ASP A 112 -19.33 19.67 11.01
C ASP A 112 -20.48 18.82 10.46
N GLY A 113 -20.41 17.50 10.69
CA GLY A 113 -21.36 16.52 10.19
C GLY A 113 -22.44 16.18 11.21
N HIS A 114 -23.71 16.07 10.76
CA HIS A 114 -24.83 15.61 11.53
C HIS A 114 -25.42 14.34 10.92
N GLY A 115 -25.44 13.25 11.69
CA GLY A 115 -25.82 11.92 11.25
C GLY A 115 -24.62 10.94 11.31
N ASN A 116 -24.71 9.84 10.57
CA ASN A 116 -23.65 8.85 10.52
C ASN A 116 -22.62 9.19 9.43
N PHE A 117 -21.44 9.62 9.85
CA PHE A 117 -20.27 9.90 8.99
C PHE A 117 -19.21 8.80 9.07
N GLY A 118 -19.58 7.56 9.44
CA GLY A 118 -18.66 6.46 9.61
C GLY A 118 -18.07 6.38 11.01
N SER A 119 -17.29 5.34 11.27
CA SER A 119 -16.65 5.09 12.56
C SER A 119 -15.22 4.56 12.41
N ILE A 120 -14.47 4.54 13.50
CA ILE A 120 -13.14 3.93 13.57
C ILE A 120 -13.18 2.40 13.38
N ASP A 121 -14.36 1.80 13.50
CA ASP A 121 -14.60 0.38 13.22
C ASP A 121 -14.71 0.08 11.72
N GLY A 122 -14.68 1.13 10.89
CA GLY A 122 -14.73 1.00 9.45
C GLY A 122 -16.16 0.97 8.88
N ASP A 123 -17.14 1.34 9.68
CA ASP A 123 -18.49 1.56 9.18
C ASP A 123 -18.48 2.68 8.16
N SER A 124 -19.19 2.47 7.07
CA SER A 124 -19.35 3.47 6.04
C SER A 124 -20.29 4.59 6.50
N ALA A 125 -20.09 5.79 5.99
CA ALA A 125 -21.06 6.87 6.17
C ALA A 125 -22.41 6.48 5.57
N ALA A 126 -23.49 6.97 6.16
CA ALA A 126 -24.82 6.84 5.59
C ALA A 126 -24.90 7.58 4.25
N ALA A 127 -25.80 7.17 3.36
CA ALA A 127 -25.99 7.85 2.08
C ALA A 127 -26.26 9.36 2.26
N MET A 128 -25.74 10.18 1.35
CA MET A 128 -25.76 11.65 1.43
C MET A 128 -27.16 12.28 1.57
N ARG A 129 -28.21 11.54 1.26
CA ARG A 129 -29.61 11.96 1.46
C ARG A 129 -30.04 11.94 2.93
N TYR A 130 -29.33 11.20 3.79
CA TYR A 130 -29.64 11.07 5.22
C TYR A 130 -28.76 11.96 6.09
N THR A 131 -27.54 12.29 5.66
CA THR A 131 -26.61 13.11 6.41
C THR A 131 -26.77 14.58 6.10
N GLU A 132 -26.36 15.41 7.05
CA GLU A 132 -26.34 16.87 6.94
C GLU A 132 -24.95 17.38 7.33
N ALA A 133 -24.53 18.49 6.75
CA ALA A 133 -23.22 19.07 7.02
C ALA A 133 -23.23 20.60 6.97
N ARG A 134 -22.26 21.20 7.64
CA ARG A 134 -21.90 22.63 7.53
C ARG A 134 -20.39 22.79 7.76
N MET A 135 -19.86 23.95 7.48
CA MET A 135 -18.46 24.26 7.80
C MET A 135 -18.25 24.33 9.31
N THR A 136 -17.05 23.93 9.74
CA THR A 136 -16.59 24.24 11.10
C THR A 136 -16.15 25.71 11.19
N PRO A 137 -16.07 26.30 12.41
CA PRO A 137 -15.48 27.63 12.58
C PRO A 137 -14.04 27.73 12.04
N LEU A 138 -13.26 26.64 12.15
CA LEU A 138 -11.90 26.57 11.64
C LEU A 138 -11.84 26.60 10.10
N ALA A 139 -12.80 25.97 9.42
CA ALA A 139 -12.86 26.00 7.95
C ALA A 139 -13.07 27.42 7.40
N LEU A 140 -13.77 28.30 8.15
CA LEU A 140 -13.91 29.70 7.77
C LEU A 140 -12.57 30.45 7.79
N GLU A 141 -11.63 30.06 8.65
CA GLU A 141 -10.30 30.69 8.68
C GLU A 141 -9.49 30.37 7.42
N LEU A 142 -9.75 29.23 6.74
CA LEU A 142 -9.15 28.93 5.44
C LEU A 142 -9.68 29.84 4.32
N LEU A 143 -10.94 30.26 4.42
CA LEU A 143 -11.66 31.03 3.39
C LEU A 143 -11.69 32.53 3.68
N ARG A 144 -11.19 32.95 4.84
CA ARG A 144 -11.29 34.34 5.30
C ARG A 144 -10.62 35.30 4.33
N ASP A 145 -11.29 36.40 4.07
CA ASP A 145 -10.85 37.48 3.16
C ASP A 145 -10.67 37.02 1.68
N ILE A 146 -11.30 35.91 1.25
CA ILE A 146 -11.23 35.40 -0.13
C ILE A 146 -11.84 36.39 -1.14
N ASP A 147 -12.75 37.23 -0.71
CA ASP A 147 -13.42 38.30 -1.48
C ASP A 147 -12.56 39.57 -1.65
N LYS A 148 -11.39 39.63 -1.01
CA LYS A 148 -10.44 40.76 -1.05
C LYS A 148 -9.28 40.57 -2.01
N ASP A 149 -9.50 39.88 -3.10
CA ASP A 149 -8.46 39.57 -4.10
C ASP A 149 -7.15 38.97 -3.53
N THR A 150 -7.26 38.20 -2.46
CA THR A 150 -6.13 37.60 -1.75
C THR A 150 -5.48 36.44 -2.49
N VAL A 151 -6.21 35.75 -3.36
CA VAL A 151 -5.79 34.60 -4.14
C VAL A 151 -6.20 34.72 -5.59
N LYS A 152 -5.60 33.93 -6.46
CA LYS A 152 -5.98 33.86 -7.86
C LYS A 152 -7.24 33.01 -8.03
N PHE A 153 -8.04 33.37 -9.05
CA PHE A 153 -9.19 32.63 -9.49
C PHE A 153 -9.03 32.23 -10.94
N SER A 154 -9.34 31.00 -11.27
CA SER A 154 -9.43 30.46 -12.61
C SER A 154 -10.90 30.19 -12.97
N LEU A 155 -11.15 30.00 -14.27
CA LEU A 155 -12.44 29.53 -14.75
C LEU A 155 -12.60 28.04 -14.38
N ASN A 156 -13.82 27.63 -14.10
CA ASN A 156 -14.18 26.24 -13.87
C ASN A 156 -14.12 25.43 -15.19
N PHE A 157 -14.49 24.15 -15.15
CA PHE A 157 -14.39 23.20 -16.26
C PHE A 157 -15.22 23.56 -17.50
N ASP A 158 -16.26 24.43 -17.39
CA ASP A 158 -17.14 24.85 -18.48
C ASP A 158 -17.11 26.38 -18.73
N ASP A 159 -16.15 27.07 -18.14
CA ASP A 159 -15.93 28.52 -18.25
C ASP A 159 -17.11 29.40 -17.77
N THR A 160 -18.05 28.85 -17.00
CA THR A 160 -19.25 29.57 -16.52
C THR A 160 -19.07 30.22 -15.16
N GLU A 161 -18.23 29.65 -14.30
CA GLU A 161 -18.00 30.11 -12.93
C GLU A 161 -16.49 30.29 -12.69
N LYS A 162 -16.16 30.99 -11.62
CA LYS A 162 -14.78 31.13 -11.14
C LYS A 162 -14.57 30.32 -9.87
N GLU A 163 -13.46 29.61 -9.81
CA GLU A 163 -13.02 28.90 -8.62
C GLU A 163 -11.63 29.37 -8.17
N PRO A 164 -11.33 29.35 -6.85
CA PRO A 164 -10.02 29.75 -6.36
C PRO A 164 -8.98 28.65 -6.63
N ASP A 165 -7.80 29.05 -7.14
CA ASP A 165 -6.67 28.14 -7.36
C ASP A 165 -6.12 27.61 -6.05
N VAL A 166 -6.22 28.42 -4.99
CA VAL A 166 -5.76 28.15 -3.62
C VAL A 166 -6.62 28.98 -2.66
N LEU A 167 -6.77 28.54 -1.41
CA LEU A 167 -7.45 29.33 -0.39
C LEU A 167 -6.47 30.26 0.35
N PRO A 168 -6.94 31.36 0.98
CA PRO A 168 -6.11 32.24 1.80
C PRO A 168 -5.39 31.52 2.95
N GLY A 169 -6.02 30.51 3.56
CA GLY A 169 -5.36 29.55 4.44
C GLY A 169 -4.71 30.14 5.68
N ARG A 170 -5.44 30.85 6.56
CA ARG A 170 -4.87 31.55 7.74
C ARG A 170 -4.16 30.65 8.77
N PHE A 171 -4.15 29.33 8.59
CA PHE A 171 -3.36 28.41 9.39
C PHE A 171 -2.71 27.34 8.51
N PRO A 172 -1.61 26.73 8.90
CA PRO A 172 -0.84 25.78 8.09
C PRO A 172 -1.53 24.40 8.00
N ASN A 173 -2.65 24.36 7.27
CA ASN A 173 -3.54 23.20 7.20
C ASN A 173 -2.84 21.92 6.71
N LEU A 174 -1.86 22.03 5.80
CA LEU A 174 -1.11 20.87 5.30
C LEU A 174 -0.41 20.11 6.42
N LEU A 175 0.24 20.81 7.33
CA LEU A 175 0.93 20.21 8.46
C LEU A 175 -0.06 19.81 9.57
N VAL A 176 -1.07 20.65 9.85
CA VAL A 176 -2.05 20.35 10.89
C VAL A 176 -2.85 19.10 10.60
N ASN A 177 -3.41 18.96 9.41
CA ASN A 177 -4.29 17.85 9.05
C ASN A 177 -3.57 16.75 8.27
N GLY A 178 -2.37 17.03 7.76
CA GLY A 178 -1.68 16.10 6.89
C GLY A 178 -2.40 15.91 5.54
N ALA A 179 -1.88 15.00 4.74
CA ALA A 179 -2.50 14.59 3.49
C ALA A 179 -2.08 13.17 3.10
N ASN A 180 -2.97 12.44 2.47
CA ASN A 180 -2.70 11.12 1.92
C ASN A 180 -3.28 11.04 0.51
N GLY A 181 -2.50 10.57 -0.47
CA GLY A 181 -2.93 10.48 -1.86
C GLY A 181 -2.05 9.60 -2.71
N ILE A 182 -2.66 8.96 -3.69
CA ILE A 182 -1.99 8.10 -4.66
C ILE A 182 -2.22 8.68 -6.05
N ALA A 183 -1.15 9.10 -6.70
CA ALA A 183 -1.14 9.58 -8.07
C ALA A 183 -0.45 8.56 -9.00
N VAL A 184 -0.31 8.90 -10.28
CA VAL A 184 0.43 8.07 -11.23
C VAL A 184 1.93 8.27 -11.00
N GLY A 185 2.62 7.22 -10.55
CA GLY A 185 4.06 7.25 -10.26
C GLY A 185 4.47 8.00 -8.99
N LEU A 186 3.55 8.69 -8.32
CA LEU A 186 3.79 9.47 -7.11
C LEU A 186 2.75 9.15 -6.04
N ALA A 187 3.14 9.21 -4.78
CA ALA A 187 2.22 9.12 -3.65
C ALA A 187 2.59 10.19 -2.62
N THR A 188 1.63 10.60 -1.82
CA THR A 188 1.87 11.47 -0.66
C THR A 188 1.29 10.85 0.59
N ALA A 189 2.03 10.96 1.69
CA ALA A 189 1.62 10.56 3.04
C ALA A 189 2.26 11.53 4.04
N ILE A 190 1.61 12.67 4.22
CA ILE A 190 2.03 13.73 5.14
C ILE A 190 1.30 13.50 6.45
N PRO A 191 1.99 13.25 7.57
CA PRO A 191 1.34 13.04 8.85
C PRO A 191 0.76 14.33 9.40
N PRO A 192 -0.33 14.28 10.18
CA PRO A 192 -0.86 15.42 10.89
C PRO A 192 0.01 15.81 12.09
N HIS A 193 -0.05 17.10 12.48
CA HIS A 193 0.74 17.66 13.59
C HIS A 193 -0.14 18.44 14.56
N ASN A 194 0.41 18.71 15.73
CA ASN A 194 -0.27 19.52 16.73
C ASN A 194 -0.46 20.96 16.24
N PHE A 195 -1.65 21.49 16.45
CA PHE A 195 -2.07 22.80 15.95
C PHE A 195 -1.22 23.94 16.52
N ALA A 196 -1.02 23.95 17.85
CA ALA A 196 -0.25 24.99 18.52
C ALA A 196 1.23 24.94 18.12
N GLU A 197 1.83 23.72 18.18
CA GLU A 197 3.23 23.52 17.83
C GLU A 197 3.53 23.92 16.38
N THR A 198 2.60 23.65 15.47
CA THR A 198 2.78 24.02 14.06
C THR A 198 2.75 25.54 13.87
N ILE A 199 1.87 26.25 14.58
CA ILE A 199 1.84 27.72 14.55
C ILE A 199 3.11 28.30 15.19
N ASP A 200 3.54 27.76 16.32
CA ASP A 200 4.76 28.21 16.99
C ASP A 200 6.00 28.01 16.09
N ALA A 201 6.07 26.91 15.33
CA ALA A 201 7.14 26.67 14.37
C ALA A 201 7.10 27.65 13.18
N VAL A 202 5.90 28.00 12.67
CA VAL A 202 5.74 29.03 11.64
C VAL A 202 6.27 30.38 12.16
N ILE A 203 5.88 30.76 13.37
CA ILE A 203 6.33 32.03 14.00
C ILE A 203 7.87 32.00 14.21
N ALA A 204 8.39 30.91 14.72
CA ALA A 204 9.84 30.77 14.96
C ALA A 204 10.65 30.88 13.66
N GLN A 205 10.21 30.24 12.58
CA GLN A 205 10.90 30.32 11.28
C GLN A 205 10.71 31.68 10.62
N MET A 206 9.59 32.35 10.80
CA MET A 206 9.36 33.72 10.32
C MET A 206 10.26 34.73 11.02
N GLU A 207 10.50 34.55 12.34
CA GLU A 207 11.40 35.41 13.13
C GLU A 207 12.89 35.08 12.86
N LYS A 208 13.21 33.81 12.59
CA LYS A 208 14.56 33.33 12.31
C LYS A 208 14.55 32.47 11.02
N PRO A 209 14.67 33.06 9.82
CA PRO A 209 14.61 32.30 8.56
C PRO A 209 15.65 31.19 8.44
N ASP A 210 16.81 31.32 9.10
CA ASP A 210 17.89 30.33 9.13
C ASP A 210 17.78 29.33 10.29
N ILE A 211 16.63 29.26 10.98
CA ILE A 211 16.42 28.33 12.09
C ILE A 211 16.82 26.90 11.67
N SER A 212 17.55 26.21 12.53
CA SER A 212 17.97 24.84 12.28
C SER A 212 16.82 23.85 12.44
N LEU A 213 16.96 22.67 11.81
CA LEU A 213 15.97 21.60 11.98
C LEU A 213 15.87 21.16 13.45
N ASP A 214 16.98 21.13 14.17
CA ASP A 214 17.00 20.73 15.58
C ASP A 214 16.21 21.71 16.46
N GLU A 215 16.31 23.01 16.21
CA GLU A 215 15.50 24.02 16.90
C GLU A 215 14.01 23.87 16.55
N LEU A 216 13.67 23.59 15.28
CA LEU A 216 12.28 23.31 14.88
C LEU A 216 11.73 22.04 15.54
N MET A 217 12.55 21.00 15.67
CA MET A 217 12.16 19.76 16.33
C MET A 217 11.96 19.89 17.85
N GLN A 218 12.50 20.92 18.48
CA GLN A 218 12.15 21.26 19.85
C GLN A 218 10.72 21.82 19.97
N ILE A 219 10.21 22.42 18.90
CA ILE A 219 8.85 22.98 18.85
C ILE A 219 7.87 21.91 18.34
N ILE A 220 8.21 21.21 17.24
CA ILE A 220 7.43 20.11 16.67
C ILE A 220 8.25 18.82 16.81
N PRO A 221 8.19 18.14 17.94
CA PRO A 221 9.04 16.97 18.18
C PRO A 221 8.69 15.76 17.31
N CYS A 222 7.41 15.60 16.96
CA CYS A 222 6.91 14.55 16.06
C CYS A 222 5.48 14.86 15.58
N PRO A 223 4.92 14.09 14.64
CA PRO A 223 3.50 14.14 14.30
C PRO A 223 2.58 13.97 15.51
N ASP A 224 1.35 14.46 15.38
CA ASP A 224 0.29 14.36 16.39
C ASP A 224 -0.97 13.77 15.74
N PHE A 225 -1.15 12.47 15.85
CA PHE A 225 -2.24 11.76 15.21
C PHE A 225 -3.59 11.97 15.92
N PRO A 226 -4.70 12.11 15.18
CA PRO A 226 -6.02 12.31 15.77
C PRO A 226 -6.51 11.14 16.62
N THR A 227 -5.96 9.94 16.42
CA THR A 227 -6.27 8.74 17.19
C THR A 227 -5.37 8.55 18.41
N GLY A 228 -4.44 9.48 18.68
CA GLY A 228 -3.51 9.39 19.79
C GLY A 228 -2.41 8.32 19.59
N GLY A 229 -2.21 7.49 20.62
CA GLY A 229 -1.18 6.46 20.63
C GLY A 229 0.21 6.96 20.94
N TYR A 230 1.20 6.12 20.64
CA TYR A 230 2.60 6.39 20.85
C TYR A 230 3.38 6.39 19.54
N ILE A 231 4.39 7.27 19.44
CA ILE A 231 5.44 7.17 18.43
C ILE A 231 6.72 6.72 19.14
N LEU A 232 7.39 5.71 18.60
CA LEU A 232 8.68 5.27 19.12
C LEU A 232 9.78 6.24 18.66
N ALA A 233 10.54 6.79 19.61
CA ALA A 233 11.67 7.65 19.30
C ALA A 233 12.68 6.94 18.41
N SER A 234 13.04 7.55 17.30
CA SER A 234 14.03 7.03 16.35
C SER A 234 14.64 8.14 15.51
N GLU A 235 15.81 7.90 14.94
CA GLU A 235 16.47 8.77 13.96
C GLU A 235 15.60 8.99 12.70
N GLU A 236 14.66 8.11 12.43
CA GLU A 236 13.75 8.19 11.30
C GLU A 236 12.80 9.40 11.38
N ILE A 237 12.48 9.92 12.59
CA ILE A 237 11.68 11.13 12.76
C ILE A 237 12.46 12.33 12.18
N ARG A 238 13.75 12.44 12.51
CA ARG A 238 14.63 13.47 11.99
C ARG A 238 14.76 13.36 10.46
N ALA A 239 15.03 12.16 9.96
CA ALA A 239 15.15 11.91 8.53
C ALA A 239 13.87 12.30 7.78
N ALA A 240 12.70 12.00 8.35
CA ALA A 240 11.42 12.39 7.78
C ALA A 240 11.25 13.91 7.67
N TYR A 241 11.65 14.66 8.69
CA TYR A 241 11.55 16.11 8.69
C TYR A 241 12.61 16.80 7.83
N GLU A 242 13.78 16.19 7.67
CA GLU A 242 14.85 16.71 6.83
C GLU A 242 14.60 16.47 5.36
N THR A 243 14.26 15.22 4.99
CA THR A 243 14.20 14.79 3.59
C THR A 243 12.76 14.69 3.04
N GLY A 244 11.75 14.76 3.89
CA GLY A 244 10.37 14.44 3.55
C GLY A 244 10.08 12.96 3.44
N ARG A 245 11.03 12.06 3.83
CA ARG A 245 10.83 10.60 3.82
C ARG A 245 11.33 9.97 5.11
N GLY A 246 10.54 9.02 5.64
CA GLY A 246 10.92 8.27 6.83
C GLY A 246 9.89 7.21 7.17
N LYS A 247 10.18 6.42 8.20
CA LYS A 247 9.30 5.35 8.70
C LYS A 247 9.08 5.56 10.18
N LEU A 248 7.87 5.94 10.56
CA LEU A 248 7.51 6.13 11.97
C LEU A 248 6.85 4.86 12.49
N THR A 249 7.32 4.36 13.62
CA THR A 249 6.64 3.27 14.31
C THR A 249 5.59 3.85 15.24
N VAL A 250 4.33 3.58 14.94
CA VAL A 250 3.16 4.03 15.70
C VAL A 250 2.58 2.85 16.48
N ARG A 251 2.36 3.04 17.77
CA ARG A 251 1.90 1.99 18.70
C ARG A 251 0.61 2.41 19.39
N ALA A 252 -0.31 1.46 19.55
CA ALA A 252 -1.53 1.61 20.33
C ALA A 252 -1.20 1.97 21.79
N ARG A 253 -2.05 2.77 22.42
CA ARG A 253 -1.99 3.00 23.87
C ARG A 253 -2.68 1.84 24.58
N CYS A 254 -1.88 0.96 25.18
CA CYS A 254 -2.37 -0.19 25.92
C CYS A 254 -1.92 -0.15 27.38
N HIS A 255 -2.77 -0.64 28.28
CA HIS A 255 -2.43 -0.87 29.67
C HIS A 255 -2.98 -2.21 30.14
N ILE A 256 -2.48 -2.69 31.28
CA ILE A 256 -2.90 -3.96 31.86
C ILE A 256 -3.72 -3.70 33.12
N GLU A 257 -4.93 -4.24 33.16
CA GLU A 257 -5.82 -4.19 34.34
C GLU A 257 -5.90 -5.57 35.00
N GLU A 258 -5.91 -5.58 36.31
CA GLU A 258 -6.16 -6.80 37.07
C GLU A 258 -7.61 -6.89 37.57
N GLN A 259 -8.24 -8.00 37.28
CA GLN A 259 -9.61 -8.27 37.76
C GLN A 259 -9.61 -8.94 39.16
N LYS A 260 -10.69 -8.77 39.88
CA LYS A 260 -10.88 -9.40 41.20
C LYS A 260 -10.74 -10.94 41.23
N ASN A 261 -10.96 -11.59 40.09
CA ASN A 261 -10.83 -13.05 39.90
C ASN A 261 -9.38 -13.49 39.58
N GLY A 262 -8.42 -12.55 39.53
CA GLY A 262 -7.01 -12.79 39.19
C GLY A 262 -6.72 -12.89 37.70
N LYS A 263 -7.71 -12.75 36.81
CA LYS A 263 -7.49 -12.60 35.39
C LYS A 263 -6.93 -11.20 35.08
N LYS A 264 -6.17 -11.07 34.01
CA LYS A 264 -5.63 -9.80 33.54
C LYS A 264 -6.28 -9.41 32.21
N LEU A 265 -6.51 -8.12 32.02
CA LEU A 265 -7.01 -7.56 30.79
C LEU A 265 -5.94 -6.69 30.17
N ILE A 266 -5.59 -6.93 28.92
CA ILE A 266 -4.85 -5.99 28.09
C ILE A 266 -5.90 -5.11 27.42
N VAL A 267 -5.90 -3.82 27.75
CA VAL A 267 -6.88 -2.85 27.28
C VAL A 267 -6.19 -1.85 26.36
N ALA A 268 -6.63 -1.78 25.10
CA ALA A 268 -6.23 -0.74 24.18
C ALA A 268 -7.27 0.38 24.19
N THR A 269 -6.85 1.59 24.56
CA THR A 269 -7.69 2.79 24.63
C THR A 269 -7.51 3.71 23.43
N GLU A 270 -6.41 3.56 22.69
CA GLU A 270 -6.11 4.30 21.47
C GLU A 270 -5.46 3.36 20.45
N MET A 271 -5.88 3.47 19.18
CA MET A 271 -5.33 2.69 18.07
C MET A 271 -4.34 3.51 17.25
N PRO A 272 -3.37 2.87 16.58
CA PRO A 272 -2.52 3.57 15.64
C PRO A 272 -3.33 4.23 14.52
N TYR A 273 -2.86 5.36 14.04
CA TYR A 273 -3.52 6.12 12.98
C TYR A 273 -3.77 5.27 11.72
N GLN A 274 -4.96 5.39 11.14
CA GLN A 274 -5.45 4.64 9.97
C GLN A 274 -5.66 3.13 10.20
N VAL A 275 -5.59 2.66 11.41
CA VAL A 275 -5.94 1.28 11.76
C VAL A 275 -7.44 1.17 12.02
N ASN A 276 -8.08 0.22 11.36
CA ASN A 276 -9.47 -0.14 11.62
C ASN A 276 -9.55 -1.04 12.84
N LYS A 277 -10.27 -0.61 13.88
CA LYS A 277 -10.36 -1.31 15.18
C LYS A 277 -10.94 -2.72 15.03
N ALA A 278 -12.06 -2.88 14.32
CA ALA A 278 -12.71 -4.18 14.15
C ALA A 278 -11.78 -5.19 13.45
N ARG A 279 -11.13 -4.77 12.33
CA ARG A 279 -10.15 -5.61 11.62
C ARG A 279 -8.92 -5.93 12.46
N ALA A 280 -8.46 -4.99 13.28
CA ALA A 280 -7.35 -5.24 14.20
C ALA A 280 -7.70 -6.33 15.21
N LEU A 281 -8.90 -6.30 15.80
CA LEU A 281 -9.38 -7.33 16.73
C LEU A 281 -9.57 -8.69 16.04
N GLU A 282 -10.14 -8.73 14.84
CA GLU A 282 -10.22 -9.94 14.02
C GLU A 282 -8.82 -10.50 13.68
N GLY A 283 -7.88 -9.61 13.33
CA GLY A 283 -6.47 -9.96 13.10
C GLY A 283 -5.81 -10.57 14.32
N ILE A 284 -6.04 -9.99 15.51
CA ILE A 284 -5.54 -10.53 16.77
C ILE A 284 -6.14 -11.93 17.03
N LEU A 285 -7.45 -12.11 16.84
CA LEU A 285 -8.09 -13.41 16.99
C LEU A 285 -7.45 -14.46 16.06
N LYS A 286 -7.22 -14.12 14.83
CA LYS A 286 -6.57 -15.00 13.84
C LYS A 286 -5.14 -15.36 14.27
N ILE A 287 -4.34 -14.38 14.69
CA ILE A 287 -2.97 -14.59 15.16
C ILE A 287 -2.95 -15.49 16.38
N THR A 288 -3.90 -15.35 17.34
CA THR A 288 -3.99 -16.23 18.51
C THR A 288 -4.30 -17.69 18.13
N GLN A 289 -5.01 -17.90 17.03
CA GLN A 289 -5.28 -19.24 16.50
C GLN A 289 -4.10 -19.81 15.70
N GLU A 290 -3.38 -18.97 14.96
CA GLU A 290 -2.20 -19.38 14.17
C GLU A 290 -0.96 -19.62 15.05
N LYS A 291 -0.74 -18.78 16.06
CA LYS A 291 0.44 -18.83 16.95
C LYS A 291 0.05 -19.27 18.37
N LYS A 292 -0.65 -20.41 18.46
CA LYS A 292 -1.24 -20.92 19.70
C LYS A 292 -0.27 -21.00 20.89
N ALA A 293 0.98 -21.38 20.66
CA ALA A 293 1.98 -21.49 21.72
C ALA A 293 2.29 -20.12 22.36
N MET A 294 2.38 -19.07 21.56
CA MET A 294 2.69 -17.71 22.03
C MET A 294 1.50 -17.06 22.74
N PHE A 295 0.29 -17.37 22.30
CA PHE A 295 -0.96 -16.76 22.76
C PHE A 295 -1.84 -17.72 23.59
N ALA A 296 -1.28 -18.82 24.10
CA ALA A 296 -2.03 -19.81 24.89
C ALA A 296 -2.71 -19.22 26.15
N GLY A 297 -2.19 -18.07 26.61
CA GLY A 297 -2.74 -17.32 27.74
C GLY A 297 -3.94 -16.45 27.37
N VAL A 298 -4.23 -16.17 26.12
CA VAL A 298 -5.41 -15.39 25.73
C VAL A 298 -6.67 -16.24 25.86
N SER A 299 -7.68 -15.72 26.56
CA SER A 299 -8.96 -16.42 26.79
C SER A 299 -10.12 -15.85 26.01
N ASP A 300 -10.14 -14.53 25.78
CA ASP A 300 -11.21 -13.84 25.08
C ASP A 300 -10.71 -12.53 24.44
N ILE A 301 -11.39 -12.08 23.38
CA ILE A 301 -11.12 -10.82 22.70
C ILE A 301 -12.47 -10.19 22.40
N ARG A 302 -12.67 -8.97 22.90
CA ARG A 302 -13.95 -8.27 22.76
C ARG A 302 -13.78 -6.76 22.69
N ASP A 303 -14.77 -6.10 22.14
CA ASP A 303 -14.89 -4.65 22.12
C ASP A 303 -15.85 -4.21 23.23
N GLU A 304 -15.36 -3.41 24.16
CA GLU A 304 -16.11 -2.80 25.24
C GLU A 304 -16.23 -1.28 25.08
N SER A 305 -15.95 -0.76 23.87
CA SER A 305 -16.05 0.67 23.58
C SER A 305 -17.47 1.18 23.80
N ASP A 306 -17.58 2.32 24.46
CA ASP A 306 -18.84 2.99 24.74
C ASP A 306 -18.71 4.51 24.55
N ARG A 307 -19.67 5.27 25.08
CA ARG A 307 -19.69 6.74 25.02
C ARG A 307 -18.55 7.39 25.82
N MET A 308 -17.91 6.66 26.72
CA MET A 308 -16.79 7.15 27.52
C MET A 308 -15.45 7.04 26.79
N GLY A 309 -15.40 6.25 25.74
CA GLY A 309 -14.20 6.11 24.92
C GLY A 309 -14.02 4.71 24.34
N MET A 310 -12.90 4.56 23.61
CA MET A 310 -12.49 3.29 23.04
C MET A 310 -11.94 2.37 24.13
N ARG A 311 -12.37 1.10 24.09
CA ARG A 311 -11.91 0.05 25.00
C ARG A 311 -11.91 -1.30 24.30
N ALA A 312 -10.83 -1.63 23.63
CA ALA A 312 -10.62 -2.95 23.03
C ALA A 312 -9.89 -3.84 24.02
N VAL A 313 -10.50 -4.97 24.40
CA VAL A 313 -10.07 -5.80 25.51
C VAL A 313 -9.61 -7.17 25.03
N ILE A 314 -8.40 -7.56 25.44
CA ILE A 314 -7.85 -8.91 25.29
C ILE A 314 -7.72 -9.52 26.71
N GLU A 315 -8.56 -10.50 27.01
CA GLU A 315 -8.56 -11.17 28.31
C GLU A 315 -7.49 -12.24 28.39
N VAL A 316 -6.68 -12.19 29.42
CA VAL A 316 -5.55 -13.08 29.66
C VAL A 316 -5.81 -13.94 30.90
N LYS A 317 -5.52 -15.25 30.82
CA LYS A 317 -5.65 -16.22 31.90
C LYS A 317 -4.76 -15.83 33.08
N LYS A 318 -5.16 -16.21 34.28
CA LYS A 318 -4.50 -15.90 35.56
C LYS A 318 -3.01 -16.26 35.59
N ASP A 319 -2.66 -17.40 34.99
CA ASP A 319 -1.30 -17.97 35.05
C ASP A 319 -0.40 -17.51 33.89
N ALA A 320 -0.92 -16.63 33.04
CA ALA A 320 -0.17 -16.15 31.87
C ALA A 320 0.42 -14.74 32.11
N ASP A 321 1.56 -14.51 31.51
CA ASP A 321 2.24 -13.20 31.52
C ASP A 321 1.62 -12.24 30.49
N ALA A 322 0.78 -11.34 30.99
CA ALA A 322 0.11 -10.35 30.15
C ALA A 322 1.09 -9.35 29.50
N GLY A 323 2.22 -9.05 30.18
CA GLY A 323 3.25 -8.18 29.63
C GLY A 323 3.92 -8.80 28.41
N LYS A 324 4.29 -10.08 28.50
CA LYS A 324 4.87 -10.82 27.37
C LYS A 324 3.88 -10.97 26.21
N ILE A 325 2.61 -11.24 26.50
CA ILE A 325 1.55 -11.30 25.48
C ILE A 325 1.38 -9.94 24.79
N LEU A 326 1.40 -8.84 25.54
CA LEU A 326 1.31 -7.49 24.98
C LEU A 326 2.47 -7.20 24.02
N GLN A 327 3.70 -7.60 24.33
CA GLN A 327 4.85 -7.46 23.45
C GLN A 327 4.67 -8.29 22.15
N TYR A 328 4.10 -9.50 22.26
CA TYR A 328 3.77 -10.30 21.08
C TYR A 328 2.68 -9.65 20.23
N LEU A 329 1.67 -9.05 20.85
CA LEU A 329 0.63 -8.30 20.14
C LEU A 329 1.23 -7.11 19.39
N TYR A 330 2.13 -6.34 19.97
CA TYR A 330 2.85 -5.27 19.25
C TYR A 330 3.68 -5.79 18.08
N LYS A 331 4.29 -6.95 18.20
CA LYS A 331 5.12 -7.53 17.13
C LYS A 331 4.32 -8.11 15.96
N TYR A 332 3.16 -8.70 16.24
CA TYR A 332 2.44 -9.54 15.27
C TYR A 332 1.07 -9.02 14.87
N SER A 333 0.57 -7.95 15.49
CA SER A 333 -0.74 -7.37 15.18
C SER A 333 -0.65 -5.89 14.81
N ASP A 334 -1.79 -5.33 14.38
CA ASP A 334 -1.92 -3.92 14.03
C ASP A 334 -1.93 -2.97 15.26
N LEU A 335 -1.69 -3.49 16.48
CA LEU A 335 -1.44 -2.64 17.66
C LEU A 335 -0.11 -1.88 17.55
N GLN A 336 0.77 -2.25 16.64
CA GLN A 336 1.92 -1.47 16.24
C GLN A 336 2.09 -1.56 14.73
N VAL A 337 2.13 -0.41 14.07
CA VAL A 337 2.27 -0.30 12.63
C VAL A 337 3.38 0.67 12.25
N THR A 338 3.88 0.54 11.04
CA THR A 338 4.81 1.51 10.47
C THR A 338 4.06 2.48 9.58
N PHE A 339 4.09 3.77 9.93
CA PHE A 339 3.61 4.85 9.08
C PHE A 339 4.74 5.33 8.18
N GLY A 340 4.59 5.11 6.87
CA GLY A 340 5.56 5.56 5.88
C GLY A 340 5.35 7.04 5.54
N VAL A 341 6.22 7.91 6.01
CA VAL A 341 6.21 9.33 5.69
C VAL A 341 6.71 9.54 4.26
N ASN A 342 5.95 10.29 3.47
CA ASN A 342 6.32 10.74 2.14
C ASN A 342 5.66 12.10 1.87
N MET A 343 6.38 13.16 2.20
CA MET A 343 5.86 14.54 2.20
C MET A 343 5.98 15.15 0.80
N VAL A 344 5.11 14.72 -0.11
CA VAL A 344 5.02 15.26 -1.47
C VAL A 344 3.81 16.18 -1.58
N ALA A 345 4.04 17.40 -2.00
CA ALA A 345 2.98 18.40 -2.25
C ALA A 345 3.27 19.17 -3.54
N ILE A 346 2.25 19.86 -4.07
CA ILE A 346 2.42 20.76 -5.20
C ILE A 346 2.92 22.09 -4.66
N ALA A 347 4.14 22.45 -5.04
CA ALA A 347 4.75 23.75 -4.77
C ALA A 347 5.21 24.38 -6.10
N GLU A 348 4.93 25.66 -6.30
CA GLU A 348 5.27 26.38 -7.55
C GLU A 348 4.75 25.65 -8.81
N GLY A 349 3.57 25.03 -8.73
CA GLY A 349 2.95 24.31 -9.85
C GLY A 349 3.56 22.95 -10.18
N LYS A 350 4.47 22.40 -9.35
CA LYS A 350 5.15 21.13 -9.57
C LYS A 350 5.09 20.25 -8.33
N PRO A 351 4.98 18.93 -8.47
CA PRO A 351 5.11 18.02 -7.35
C PRO A 351 6.54 18.05 -6.81
N GLN A 352 6.71 18.31 -5.52
CA GLN A 352 7.99 18.38 -4.85
C GLN A 352 7.94 17.57 -3.57
N GLN A 353 9.04 16.89 -3.25
CA GLN A 353 9.24 16.29 -1.95
C GLN A 353 9.86 17.35 -1.03
N LEU A 354 9.18 17.65 0.06
CA LEU A 354 9.49 18.76 0.94
C LEU A 354 9.81 18.27 2.35
N GLY A 355 10.87 18.83 2.96
CA GLY A 355 11.12 18.71 4.39
C GLY A 355 10.23 19.66 5.20
N LEU A 356 10.26 19.52 6.52
CA LEU A 356 9.47 20.37 7.43
C LEU A 356 9.76 21.87 7.21
N LYS A 357 11.03 22.24 7.14
CA LYS A 357 11.47 23.63 6.95
C LYS A 357 10.96 24.23 5.64
N ASP A 358 10.97 23.44 4.56
CA ASP A 358 10.47 23.91 3.26
C ASP A 358 8.95 24.10 3.27
N MET A 359 8.20 23.20 3.90
CA MET A 359 6.75 23.34 4.02
C MET A 359 6.38 24.61 4.79
N LEU A 360 7.06 24.89 5.89
CA LEU A 360 6.86 26.12 6.66
C LEU A 360 7.24 27.36 5.83
N ARG A 361 8.33 27.31 5.08
CA ARG A 361 8.77 28.40 4.20
C ARG A 361 7.72 28.73 3.12
N TYR A 362 7.17 27.72 2.43
CA TYR A 362 6.13 27.94 1.42
C TYR A 362 4.84 28.50 2.04
N TYR A 363 4.46 28.02 3.21
CA TYR A 363 3.32 28.55 3.93
C TYR A 363 3.52 30.01 4.34
N ILE A 364 4.68 30.39 4.88
CA ILE A 364 5.03 31.77 5.25
C ILE A 364 4.96 32.67 4.02
N ALA A 365 5.59 32.29 2.92
CA ALA A 365 5.56 33.05 1.67
C ALA A 365 4.13 33.26 1.13
N HIS A 366 3.29 32.23 1.24
CA HIS A 366 1.88 32.34 0.89
C HIS A 366 1.14 33.33 1.79
N GLN A 367 1.35 33.31 3.10
CA GLN A 367 0.72 34.26 4.02
C GLN A 367 1.20 35.71 3.79
N GLU A 368 2.48 35.89 3.47
CA GLU A 368 3.01 37.21 3.09
C GLU A 368 2.30 37.76 1.84
N ASP A 369 2.07 36.95 0.82
CA ASP A 369 1.32 37.36 -0.39
C ASP A 369 -0.15 37.65 -0.06
N VAL A 370 -0.82 36.77 0.65
CA VAL A 370 -2.24 36.91 1.04
C VAL A 370 -2.46 38.20 1.84
N VAL A 371 -1.65 38.44 2.88
CA VAL A 371 -1.80 39.63 3.73
C VAL A 371 -1.39 40.89 2.96
N THR A 372 -0.40 40.85 2.09
CA THR A 372 -0.02 41.94 1.23
C THR A 372 -1.15 42.32 0.27
N ARG A 373 -1.73 41.35 -0.41
CA ARG A 373 -2.84 41.56 -1.35
C ARG A 373 -4.09 42.09 -0.64
N ARG A 374 -4.44 41.48 0.48
CA ARG A 374 -5.54 41.96 1.35
C ARG A 374 -5.32 43.43 1.77
N THR A 375 -4.11 43.74 2.26
CA THR A 375 -3.77 45.10 2.72
C THR A 375 -3.85 46.11 1.57
N ARG A 376 -3.44 45.74 0.35
CA ARG A 376 -3.60 46.58 -0.85
C ARG A 376 -5.06 46.80 -1.21
N PHE A 377 -5.88 45.76 -1.14
CA PHE A 377 -7.31 45.84 -1.38
C PHE A 377 -8.00 46.76 -0.38
N ASP A 378 -7.71 46.57 0.90
CA ASP A 378 -8.26 47.40 1.98
C ASP A 378 -7.77 48.86 1.90
N LEU A 379 -6.52 49.06 1.50
CA LEU A 379 -5.96 50.41 1.25
C LEU A 379 -6.67 51.10 0.07
N ASP A 380 -6.87 50.42 -1.05
CA ASP A 380 -7.58 50.98 -2.20
C ASP A 380 -9.03 51.35 -1.84
N ALA A 381 -9.70 50.47 -1.09
CA ALA A 381 -11.03 50.76 -0.57
C ALA A 381 -11.03 51.96 0.38
N ALA A 382 -10.07 52.05 1.30
CA ALA A 382 -9.92 53.14 2.24
C ALA A 382 -9.59 54.48 1.52
N MET A 383 -8.69 54.46 0.51
CA MET A 383 -8.40 55.65 -0.30
C MET A 383 -9.61 56.13 -1.09
N LYS A 384 -10.39 55.19 -1.70
CA LYS A 384 -11.64 55.58 -2.38
C LYS A 384 -12.64 56.21 -1.41
N ARG A 385 -12.76 55.66 -0.19
CA ARG A 385 -13.66 56.24 0.84
C ARG A 385 -13.14 57.58 1.36
N GLU A 386 -11.85 57.71 1.61
CA GLU A 386 -11.18 58.96 2.01
C GLU A 386 -11.41 60.06 0.99
N HIS A 387 -11.23 59.75 -0.29
CA HIS A 387 -11.46 60.68 -1.39
C HIS A 387 -12.88 61.25 -1.35
N ILE A 388 -13.91 60.42 -1.08
CA ILE A 388 -15.29 60.85 -0.95
C ILE A 388 -15.46 61.71 0.32
N LEU A 389 -14.90 61.27 1.46
CA LEU A 389 -15.00 61.96 2.74
C LEU A 389 -14.35 63.36 2.68
N ASN A 390 -13.21 63.46 1.98
CA ASN A 390 -12.54 64.74 1.77
C ASN A 390 -13.44 65.71 1.01
N GLY A 391 -14.08 65.30 -0.09
CA GLY A 391 -15.06 66.09 -0.80
C GLY A 391 -16.25 66.48 0.08
N LEU A 392 -16.77 65.59 0.89
CA LEU A 392 -17.86 65.85 1.83
C LEU A 392 -17.43 66.84 2.91
N SER A 393 -16.21 66.76 3.43
CA SER A 393 -15.65 67.68 4.41
C SER A 393 -15.55 69.11 3.83
N ILE A 394 -15.12 69.26 2.56
CA ILE A 394 -15.09 70.55 1.85
C ILE A 394 -16.52 71.12 1.72
N ALA A 395 -17.47 70.28 1.37
CA ALA A 395 -18.88 70.68 1.23
C ALA A 395 -19.50 71.09 2.59
N VAL A 396 -19.15 70.41 3.67
CA VAL A 396 -19.63 70.72 5.01
C VAL A 396 -19.08 72.07 5.48
N MET A 397 -17.80 72.35 5.25
CA MET A 397 -17.21 73.63 5.61
C MET A 397 -17.80 74.82 4.83
N ASN A 398 -18.36 74.54 3.68
CA ASN A 398 -18.98 75.58 2.78
C ASN A 398 -20.44 75.25 2.50
N ILE A 399 -21.20 74.78 3.47
CA ILE A 399 -22.54 74.20 3.27
C ILE A 399 -23.54 75.18 2.68
N ASP A 400 -23.47 76.41 3.09
CA ASP A 400 -24.42 77.42 2.58
C ASP A 400 -24.18 77.73 1.10
N GLU A 401 -22.92 77.80 0.67
CA GLU A 401 -22.58 78.02 -0.72
C GLU A 401 -22.91 76.78 -1.59
N VAL A 402 -22.68 75.58 -1.05
CA VAL A 402 -23.04 74.30 -1.74
C VAL A 402 -24.57 74.25 -1.97
N ILE A 403 -25.37 74.61 -0.96
CA ILE A 403 -26.85 74.67 -1.05
C ILE A 403 -27.24 75.69 -2.08
N ALA A 404 -26.64 76.90 -2.06
CA ALA A 404 -26.97 77.97 -3.03
C ALA A 404 -26.69 77.53 -4.47
N ILE A 405 -25.53 76.85 -4.73
CA ILE A 405 -25.20 76.34 -6.06
C ILE A 405 -26.20 75.27 -6.51
N ILE A 406 -26.55 74.33 -5.63
CA ILE A 406 -27.50 73.27 -5.96
C ILE A 406 -28.89 73.89 -6.29
N ARG A 407 -29.35 74.81 -5.51
CA ARG A 407 -30.68 75.48 -5.75
C ARG A 407 -30.72 76.36 -6.99
N ALA A 408 -29.57 76.94 -7.38
CA ALA A 408 -29.48 77.77 -8.60
C ALA A 408 -29.34 76.88 -9.86
N SER A 409 -29.09 75.60 -9.74
CA SER A 409 -28.85 74.70 -10.89
C SER A 409 -30.18 74.10 -11.38
N LYS A 410 -30.45 74.13 -12.65
CA LYS A 410 -31.66 73.58 -13.28
C LYS A 410 -31.69 72.07 -13.36
N THR A 411 -30.54 71.43 -13.34
CA THR A 411 -30.42 69.97 -13.40
C THR A 411 -29.30 69.50 -12.49
N PRO A 412 -29.34 68.23 -11.98
CA PRO A 412 -28.26 67.66 -11.20
C PRO A 412 -26.91 67.70 -11.90
N LYS A 413 -26.83 67.50 -13.26
CA LYS A 413 -25.63 67.60 -14.04
C LYS A 413 -24.96 68.99 -13.97
N ILE A 414 -25.79 70.05 -14.11
CA ILE A 414 -25.27 71.44 -14.02
C ILE A 414 -24.79 71.76 -12.60
N ALA A 415 -25.50 71.23 -11.54
CA ALA A 415 -25.09 71.41 -10.17
C ALA A 415 -23.75 70.74 -9.90
N ARG A 416 -23.53 69.49 -10.44
CA ARG A 416 -22.30 68.75 -10.33
C ARG A 416 -21.12 69.49 -11.00
N GLU A 417 -21.27 69.95 -12.23
CA GLU A 417 -20.25 70.72 -12.97
C GLU A 417 -19.90 72.04 -12.24
N ALA A 418 -20.88 72.71 -11.65
CA ALA A 418 -20.69 73.93 -10.87
C ALA A 418 -19.91 73.66 -9.56
N LEU A 419 -20.26 72.63 -8.82
CA LEU A 419 -19.58 72.20 -7.61
C LEU A 419 -18.12 71.79 -7.91
N MET A 420 -17.89 71.00 -8.98
CA MET A 420 -16.56 70.62 -9.42
C MET A 420 -15.69 71.84 -9.71
N LYS A 421 -16.20 72.78 -10.45
CA LYS A 421 -15.48 74.05 -10.86
C LYS A 421 -15.21 74.96 -9.65
N ARG A 422 -16.16 75.06 -8.75
CA ARG A 422 -16.07 75.97 -7.60
C ARG A 422 -15.14 75.55 -6.51
N PHE A 423 -15.14 74.21 -6.19
CA PHE A 423 -14.41 73.65 -5.07
C PHE A 423 -13.27 72.68 -5.52
N GLU A 424 -12.93 72.70 -6.84
CA GLU A 424 -11.92 71.82 -7.44
C GLU A 424 -12.16 70.32 -7.13
N LEU A 425 -13.44 69.91 -7.08
CA LEU A 425 -13.85 68.55 -6.75
C LEU A 425 -13.83 67.64 -7.97
N THR A 426 -13.55 66.37 -7.73
CA THR A 426 -13.75 65.33 -8.74
C THR A 426 -15.22 65.02 -8.98
N ASP A 427 -15.52 64.38 -10.13
CA ASP A 427 -16.90 63.97 -10.46
C ASP A 427 -17.53 63.12 -9.35
N ILE A 428 -16.76 62.15 -8.81
CA ILE A 428 -17.17 61.24 -7.72
C ILE A 428 -17.49 62.04 -6.43
N GLN A 429 -16.67 63.01 -6.07
CA GLN A 429 -16.89 63.87 -4.90
C GLN A 429 -18.09 64.75 -5.06
N ALA A 430 -18.27 65.39 -6.22
CA ALA A 430 -19.42 66.20 -6.50
C ALA A 430 -20.75 65.39 -6.54
N GLN A 431 -20.71 64.19 -7.08
CA GLN A 431 -21.84 63.29 -7.05
C GLN A 431 -22.19 62.88 -5.60
N ALA A 432 -21.21 62.52 -4.79
CA ALA A 432 -21.41 62.17 -3.40
C ALA A 432 -22.02 63.32 -2.56
N ILE A 433 -21.68 64.56 -2.89
CA ILE A 433 -22.30 65.75 -2.29
C ILE A 433 -23.77 65.86 -2.69
N LEU A 434 -24.10 65.64 -3.99
CA LEU A 434 -25.47 65.69 -4.46
C LEU A 434 -26.36 64.57 -3.87
N ASP A 435 -25.78 63.42 -3.56
CA ASP A 435 -26.42 62.24 -2.98
C ASP A 435 -26.60 62.38 -1.45
N LEU A 436 -26.08 63.45 -0.82
CA LEU A 436 -26.24 63.72 0.60
C LEU A 436 -27.72 63.91 0.97
N ARG A 437 -28.21 63.11 1.87
CA ARG A 437 -29.55 63.27 2.45
C ARG A 437 -29.53 64.46 3.40
N LEU A 438 -30.59 65.29 3.35
CA LEU A 438 -30.75 66.48 4.22
C LEU A 438 -30.56 66.15 5.72
N GLN A 439 -30.95 64.98 6.16
CA GLN A 439 -30.71 64.46 7.52
C GLN A 439 -29.26 64.50 7.94
N ARG A 440 -28.31 64.26 6.99
CA ARG A 440 -26.86 64.23 7.26
C ARG A 440 -26.22 65.63 7.37
N LEU A 441 -26.98 66.67 7.23
CA LEU A 441 -26.54 68.06 7.42
C LEU A 441 -26.73 68.59 8.88
N THR A 442 -27.13 67.69 9.79
CA THR A 442 -27.18 68.02 11.22
C THR A 442 -25.83 68.09 11.86
N ASN A 443 -25.59 68.94 12.88
CA ASN A 443 -24.29 69.07 13.54
C ASN A 443 -23.70 67.70 14.05
N LEU A 444 -24.60 66.81 14.52
CA LEU A 444 -24.15 65.46 14.98
C LEU A 444 -23.59 64.61 13.85
N GLU A 445 -24.22 64.63 12.66
CA GLU A 445 -23.80 63.87 11.49
C GLU A 445 -22.51 64.50 10.87
N LEU A 446 -22.33 65.82 10.96
CA LEU A 446 -21.11 66.48 10.50
C LEU A 446 -19.91 66.06 11.36
N LEU A 447 -20.07 65.99 12.67
CA LEU A 447 -19.01 65.47 13.57
C LEU A 447 -18.72 63.98 13.31
N ALA A 448 -19.74 63.18 12.91
CA ALA A 448 -19.57 61.82 12.52
C ALA A 448 -18.71 61.65 11.24
N ILE A 449 -18.96 62.49 10.21
CA ILE A 449 -18.16 62.53 8.96
C ILE A 449 -16.71 62.93 9.26
N GLU A 450 -16.47 63.93 10.08
CA GLU A 450 -15.11 64.35 10.47
C GLU A 450 -14.38 63.22 11.25
N LYS A 451 -15.09 62.54 12.13
CA LYS A 451 -14.55 61.40 12.86
C LYS A 451 -14.19 60.28 11.94
N GLU A 452 -15.14 59.89 11.05
CA GLU A 452 -14.89 58.85 10.04
C GLU A 452 -13.70 59.21 9.16
N HIS A 453 -13.55 60.48 8.72
CA HIS A 453 -12.40 60.92 7.92
C HIS A 453 -11.09 60.76 8.66
N LYS A 454 -11.00 61.15 9.96
CA LYS A 454 -9.83 60.93 10.79
C LYS A 454 -9.49 59.47 10.99
N ASP A 455 -10.49 58.61 11.22
CA ASP A 455 -10.32 57.20 11.42
C ASP A 455 -9.83 56.53 10.11
N ILE A 456 -10.36 56.92 8.95
CA ILE A 456 -9.89 56.45 7.64
C ILE A 456 -8.46 56.85 7.36
N LEU A 457 -8.08 58.10 7.63
CA LEU A 457 -6.69 58.58 7.45
C LEU A 457 -5.72 57.78 8.34
N LYS A 458 -6.12 57.45 9.57
CA LYS A 458 -5.35 56.57 10.44
C LYS A 458 -5.21 55.16 9.85
N THR A 459 -6.28 54.59 9.35
CA THR A 459 -6.32 53.29 8.70
C THR A 459 -5.39 53.27 7.47
N ILE A 460 -5.47 54.32 6.59
CA ILE A 460 -4.60 54.44 5.42
C ILE A 460 -3.10 54.48 5.85
N LYS A 461 -2.79 55.25 6.94
CA LYS A 461 -1.44 55.31 7.46
C LYS A 461 -0.95 53.94 7.96
N GLU A 462 -1.79 53.22 8.69
CA GLU A 462 -1.49 51.87 9.20
C GLU A 462 -1.28 50.86 8.07
N LEU A 463 -2.18 50.84 7.07
CA LEU A 463 -2.09 49.94 5.91
C LEU A 463 -0.82 50.23 5.07
N ASN A 464 -0.49 51.51 4.84
CA ASN A 464 0.75 51.89 4.16
C ASN A 464 1.98 51.45 4.98
N ALA A 465 1.95 51.55 6.29
CA ALA A 465 3.04 51.16 7.17
C ALA A 465 3.27 49.63 7.13
N ILE A 466 2.19 48.80 6.98
CA ILE A 466 2.27 47.36 6.80
C ILE A 466 2.93 47.06 5.45
N LEU A 467 2.53 47.70 4.36
CA LEU A 467 3.09 47.49 3.02
C LEU A 467 4.54 47.95 2.89
N ALA A 468 4.97 48.94 3.67
CA ALA A 468 6.30 49.49 3.61
C ALA A 468 7.37 48.71 4.41
N SER A 469 6.96 47.78 5.30
CA SER A 469 7.87 47.10 6.22
C SER A 469 7.54 45.61 6.35
N PRO A 470 8.45 44.73 5.92
CA PRO A 470 8.32 43.28 6.12
C PRO A 470 8.14 42.92 7.61
N GLN A 471 8.78 43.61 8.51
CA GLN A 471 8.66 43.39 9.95
C GLN A 471 7.24 43.67 10.45
N ARG A 472 6.59 44.73 9.92
CA ARG A 472 5.18 45.01 10.25
C ARG A 472 4.23 44.00 9.65
N LEU A 473 4.48 43.55 8.43
CA LEU A 473 3.73 42.47 7.79
C LEU A 473 3.79 41.20 8.64
N HIS A 474 5.00 40.81 9.08
CA HIS A 474 5.19 39.66 9.96
C HIS A 474 4.49 39.83 11.33
N GLN A 475 4.46 41.04 11.89
CA GLN A 475 3.71 41.31 13.12
C GLN A 475 2.21 41.07 12.96
N VAL A 476 1.63 41.45 11.81
CA VAL A 476 0.23 41.19 11.51
C VAL A 476 -0.03 39.70 11.39
N ILE A 477 0.78 38.97 10.63
CA ILE A 477 0.66 37.51 10.45
C ILE A 477 0.79 36.81 11.82
N LYS A 478 1.78 37.21 12.63
CA LYS A 478 1.99 36.64 13.98
C LYS A 478 0.79 36.89 14.89
N GLY A 479 0.23 38.11 14.88
CA GLY A 479 -0.96 38.43 15.67
C GLY A 479 -2.17 37.58 15.28
N GLU A 480 -2.41 37.43 13.97
CA GLU A 480 -3.51 36.62 13.45
C GLU A 480 -3.35 35.13 13.74
N LEU A 481 -2.13 34.58 13.61
CA LEU A 481 -1.81 33.21 13.98
C LEU A 481 -2.00 32.96 15.48
N GLY A 482 -1.60 33.93 16.32
CA GLY A 482 -1.79 33.88 17.78
C GLY A 482 -3.27 33.81 18.17
N GLU A 483 -4.12 34.65 17.54
CA GLU A 483 -5.58 34.60 17.75
C GLU A 483 -6.20 33.25 17.41
N ILE A 484 -5.76 32.66 16.30
CA ILE A 484 -6.24 31.35 15.83
C ILE A 484 -5.72 30.25 16.76
N GLN A 485 -4.46 30.33 17.19
CA GLN A 485 -3.86 29.40 18.12
C GLN A 485 -4.64 29.39 19.45
N GLU A 486 -4.89 30.55 20.05
CA GLU A 486 -5.64 30.66 21.30
C GLU A 486 -7.04 30.05 21.19
N LYS A 487 -7.70 30.26 20.04
CA LYS A 487 -9.10 29.84 19.83
C LYS A 487 -9.25 28.36 19.51
N TYR A 488 -8.30 27.73 18.80
CA TYR A 488 -8.48 26.39 18.22
C TYR A 488 -7.47 25.34 18.70
N SER A 489 -6.48 25.71 19.52
CA SER A 489 -5.51 24.74 20.04
C SER A 489 -6.17 23.67 20.89
N LYS A 490 -5.65 22.47 20.70
CA LYS A 490 -5.99 21.30 21.51
C LYS A 490 -4.70 20.66 22.03
N PRO A 491 -4.71 20.04 23.20
CA PRO A 491 -3.56 19.31 23.71
C PRO A 491 -3.07 18.26 22.72
N ARG A 492 -1.78 17.94 22.80
CA ARG A 492 -1.16 16.83 22.04
C ARG A 492 -1.83 15.51 22.45
N MET A 493 -2.13 14.69 21.48
CA MET A 493 -2.76 13.38 21.65
C MET A 493 -1.73 12.25 21.60
N THR A 494 -0.76 12.35 20.66
CA THR A 494 0.27 11.33 20.46
C THR A 494 1.49 11.63 21.32
N GLU A 495 1.94 10.66 22.10
CA GLU A 495 3.12 10.78 22.95
C GLU A 495 4.34 10.11 22.32
N ILE A 496 5.53 10.67 22.58
CA ILE A 496 6.80 10.05 22.18
C ILE A 496 7.29 9.19 23.34
N ILE A 497 7.56 7.93 23.05
CA ILE A 497 8.16 7.02 24.01
C ILE A 497 9.50 6.51 23.47
N ASN A 498 10.46 6.31 24.37
CA ASN A 498 11.67 5.59 24.01
C ASN A 498 11.31 4.15 23.65
N ALA A 499 11.91 3.62 22.60
CA ALA A 499 11.76 2.21 22.29
C ALA A 499 12.26 1.44 23.52
N GLU A 500 11.35 0.79 24.24
CA GLU A 500 11.77 -0.28 25.12
C GLU A 500 12.58 -1.28 24.29
N PRO A 501 13.68 -1.83 24.80
CA PRO A 501 14.41 -2.84 24.08
C PRO A 501 13.39 -3.89 23.63
N VAL A 502 13.28 -4.06 22.32
CA VAL A 502 12.48 -5.14 21.74
C VAL A 502 13.01 -6.36 22.47
N ILE A 503 12.18 -6.99 23.31
CA ILE A 503 12.52 -8.31 23.78
C ILE A 503 12.73 -9.06 22.47
N GLU A 504 14.00 -9.37 22.15
CA GLU A 504 14.28 -10.30 21.06
C GLU A 504 13.49 -11.52 21.47
N VAL A 505 12.33 -11.66 20.83
CA VAL A 505 11.53 -12.86 20.97
C VAL A 505 12.40 -13.92 20.33
N ASN A 506 13.19 -14.56 21.16
CA ASN A 506 13.89 -15.75 20.76
C ASN A 506 12.79 -16.72 20.37
N GLU A 507 12.51 -16.84 19.08
CA GLU A 507 11.62 -17.89 18.57
C GLU A 507 12.10 -19.27 19.03
N ALA A 508 13.35 -19.36 19.50
CA ALA A 508 13.96 -20.53 20.12
C ALA A 508 13.52 -20.80 21.59
N GLU A 509 12.83 -19.88 22.27
CA GLU A 509 12.31 -20.12 23.64
C GLU A 509 10.95 -20.82 23.67
N ILE A 510 10.29 -21.03 22.53
CA ILE A 510 9.26 -22.05 22.42
C ILE A 510 10.01 -23.38 22.53
N ALA A 511 9.87 -24.13 23.60
CA ALA A 511 10.53 -25.43 23.77
C ALA A 511 10.27 -26.24 22.49
N ALA A 512 11.29 -26.31 21.60
CA ALA A 512 11.20 -27.03 20.37
C ALA A 512 10.94 -28.50 20.72
N VAL A 513 9.82 -29.02 20.25
CA VAL A 513 9.45 -30.44 20.51
C VAL A 513 9.87 -31.24 19.29
N ASP A 514 10.69 -32.25 19.51
CA ASP A 514 11.08 -33.19 18.45
C ASP A 514 9.88 -34.01 17.99
N VAL A 515 9.63 -33.96 16.68
CA VAL A 515 8.49 -34.61 16.03
C VAL A 515 8.93 -35.30 14.74
N SER A 516 8.13 -36.29 14.32
CA SER A 516 8.25 -36.87 12.99
C SER A 516 7.05 -36.43 12.14
N VAL A 517 7.36 -36.03 10.90
CA VAL A 517 6.35 -35.57 9.91
C VAL A 517 6.34 -36.53 8.74
N ALA A 518 5.16 -36.99 8.37
CA ALA A 518 4.91 -37.78 7.18
C ALA A 518 4.02 -37.00 6.21
N ILE A 519 4.40 -36.97 4.94
CA ILE A 519 3.69 -36.30 3.87
C ILE A 519 3.44 -37.27 2.72
N SER A 520 2.18 -37.45 2.33
CA SER A 520 1.81 -38.26 1.17
C SER A 520 1.85 -37.45 -0.12
N ALA A 521 1.89 -38.14 -1.26
CA ALA A 521 1.90 -37.49 -2.58
C ALA A 521 0.62 -36.69 -2.88
N ASP A 522 -0.51 -37.08 -2.26
CA ASP A 522 -1.82 -36.42 -2.37
C ASP A 522 -2.02 -35.28 -1.34
N GLY A 523 -0.95 -34.90 -0.62
CA GLY A 523 -0.95 -33.76 0.30
C GLY A 523 -1.58 -34.04 1.66
N LYS A 524 -1.62 -35.27 2.13
CA LYS A 524 -1.98 -35.61 3.50
C LYS A 524 -0.78 -35.46 4.42
N LEU A 525 -0.95 -34.73 5.52
CA LEU A 525 0.05 -34.41 6.50
C LEU A 525 -0.24 -35.11 7.82
N ARG A 526 0.79 -35.68 8.43
CA ARG A 526 0.74 -36.24 9.78
C ARG A 526 1.93 -35.78 10.58
N ARG A 527 1.73 -35.38 11.82
CA ARG A 527 2.77 -35.06 12.79
C ARG A 527 2.55 -35.89 14.06
N VAL A 528 3.58 -36.57 14.50
CA VAL A 528 3.57 -37.31 15.76
C VAL A 528 4.82 -36.99 16.57
N PRO A 529 4.82 -37.17 17.89
CA PRO A 529 6.07 -37.16 18.68
C PRO A 529 7.08 -38.14 18.10
N ARG A 530 8.38 -37.79 18.09
CA ARG A 530 9.45 -38.64 17.50
C ARG A 530 9.45 -40.09 17.98
N ARG A 531 9.07 -40.33 19.25
CA ARG A 531 8.92 -41.68 19.83
C ARG A 531 7.85 -42.54 19.17
N GLN A 532 6.96 -41.95 18.38
CA GLN A 532 5.85 -42.61 17.68
C GLN A 532 6.06 -42.69 16.17
N ARG A 533 7.26 -42.39 15.67
CA ARG A 533 7.59 -42.36 14.25
C ARG A 533 7.13 -43.62 13.49
N ASP A 534 7.30 -44.77 14.06
CA ASP A 534 6.93 -46.05 13.44
C ASP A 534 5.46 -46.17 13.13
N THR A 535 4.60 -45.42 13.84
CA THR A 535 3.16 -45.37 13.56
C THR A 535 2.78 -44.64 12.29
N LEU A 536 3.71 -43.89 11.68
CA LEU A 536 3.52 -43.15 10.41
C LEU A 536 3.75 -43.99 9.17
N ASN A 537 4.31 -45.18 9.28
CA ASN A 537 4.74 -46.04 8.16
C ASN A 537 3.77 -47.21 7.95
N THR A 538 2.46 -47.05 8.18
CA THR A 538 1.49 -48.13 7.96
C THR A 538 1.21 -48.30 6.47
N GLU A 539 1.03 -49.55 5.99
CA GLU A 539 0.81 -49.92 4.59
C GLU A 539 -0.38 -49.21 3.91
N ALA A 540 -1.36 -48.76 4.67
CA ALA A 540 -2.55 -48.12 4.16
C ALA A 540 -2.35 -46.64 3.72
N GLU A 541 -1.31 -45.97 4.20
CA GLU A 541 -1.06 -44.56 3.92
C GLU A 541 0.46 -44.33 3.72
N ARG A 542 0.99 -44.76 2.59
CA ARG A 542 2.42 -44.63 2.28
C ARG A 542 2.83 -43.15 2.21
N ALA A 543 3.58 -42.71 3.22
CA ALA A 543 4.22 -41.41 3.18
C ALA A 543 5.26 -41.39 2.03
N ARG A 544 5.20 -40.38 1.20
CA ARG A 544 6.25 -40.14 0.18
C ARG A 544 7.48 -39.52 0.78
N TRP A 545 7.30 -38.72 1.82
CA TRP A 545 8.35 -38.04 2.57
C TRP A 545 8.11 -38.26 4.07
N LEU A 546 9.13 -38.79 4.74
CA LEU A 546 9.13 -39.03 6.19
C LEU A 546 10.47 -38.56 6.75
N PHE A 547 10.42 -37.62 7.68
CA PHE A 547 11.60 -37.04 8.29
C PHE A 547 11.33 -36.62 9.73
N ASP A 548 12.42 -36.61 10.52
CA ASP A 548 12.42 -36.13 11.90
C ASP A 548 12.81 -34.64 11.88
N THR A 549 12.06 -33.85 12.61
CA THR A 549 12.22 -32.40 12.67
C THR A 549 11.76 -31.91 14.04
N SER A 550 11.66 -30.60 14.23
CA SER A 550 11.14 -29.99 15.46
C SER A 550 10.07 -28.94 15.14
N THR A 551 9.23 -28.63 16.10
CA THR A 551 8.08 -27.74 15.92
C THR A 551 8.46 -26.31 15.54
N ASP A 552 9.67 -25.85 15.84
CA ASP A 552 10.24 -24.54 15.46
C ASP A 552 10.68 -24.45 13.99
N LYS A 553 10.76 -25.58 13.29
CA LYS A 553 11.24 -25.66 11.91
C LYS A 553 10.14 -25.40 10.89
N ARG A 554 10.56 -25.10 9.66
CA ARG A 554 9.69 -24.90 8.51
C ARG A 554 10.08 -25.84 7.39
N ILE A 555 9.09 -26.56 6.86
CA ILE A 555 9.25 -27.43 5.70
C ILE A 555 8.89 -26.67 4.42
N LYS A 556 9.57 -27.03 3.34
CA LYS A 556 9.42 -26.46 2.01
C LYS A 556 8.79 -27.47 1.08
N LEU A 557 7.60 -27.17 0.57
CA LEU A 557 6.82 -28.03 -0.30
C LEU A 557 6.77 -27.42 -1.70
N PHE A 558 7.30 -28.13 -2.68
CA PHE A 558 7.28 -27.68 -4.07
C PHE A 558 6.23 -28.43 -4.87
N THR A 559 5.58 -27.73 -5.79
CA THR A 559 4.51 -28.27 -6.60
C THR A 559 4.90 -28.38 -8.08
N ASN A 560 4.21 -29.27 -8.81
CA ASN A 560 4.38 -29.45 -10.26
C ASN A 560 4.07 -28.18 -11.07
N LEU A 561 3.27 -27.25 -10.53
CA LEU A 561 2.94 -25.99 -11.19
C LEU A 561 3.90 -24.85 -10.84
N GLY A 562 5.03 -25.16 -10.20
CA GLY A 562 6.08 -24.19 -9.92
C GLY A 562 5.83 -23.30 -8.71
N SER A 563 4.99 -23.70 -7.77
CA SER A 563 4.79 -23.04 -6.50
C SER A 563 5.71 -23.62 -5.41
N LEU A 564 6.10 -22.76 -4.46
CA LEU A 564 6.70 -23.14 -3.18
C LEU A 564 5.74 -22.76 -2.05
N ILE A 565 5.41 -23.74 -1.22
CA ILE A 565 4.64 -23.55 0.01
C ILE A 565 5.60 -23.71 1.19
N THR A 566 5.71 -22.69 2.02
CA THR A 566 6.46 -22.74 3.28
C THR A 566 5.48 -23.00 4.41
N LEU A 567 5.62 -24.15 5.05
CA LEU A 567 4.75 -24.64 6.13
C LEU A 567 5.54 -24.71 7.43
N SER A 568 5.02 -24.11 8.50
CA SER A 568 5.57 -24.34 9.84
C SER A 568 5.19 -25.74 10.32
N VAL A 569 6.13 -26.46 10.92
CA VAL A 569 5.84 -27.78 11.48
C VAL A 569 4.79 -27.70 12.58
N ASP A 570 4.73 -26.58 13.31
CA ASP A 570 3.72 -26.36 14.33
C ASP A 570 2.30 -26.16 13.76
N ASP A 571 2.16 -25.68 12.52
CA ASP A 571 0.86 -25.58 11.84
C ASP A 571 0.22 -26.96 11.55
N ILE A 572 1.00 -28.04 11.56
CA ILE A 572 0.49 -29.40 11.39
C ILE A 572 -0.02 -29.88 12.74
N ALA A 573 -1.31 -30.06 12.87
CA ALA A 573 -1.89 -30.57 14.12
C ALA A 573 -1.32 -31.95 14.46
N GLU A 574 -1.02 -32.20 15.75
CA GLU A 574 -0.54 -33.49 16.21
C GLU A 574 -1.61 -34.56 15.93
N THR A 575 -1.21 -35.62 15.23
CA THR A 575 -2.11 -36.70 14.82
C THR A 575 -2.14 -37.75 15.89
N LYS A 576 -3.28 -37.94 16.55
CA LYS A 576 -3.47 -39.04 17.51
C LYS A 576 -3.54 -40.38 16.75
N PRO A 577 -3.15 -41.49 17.39
CA PRO A 577 -3.30 -42.82 16.79
C PRO A 577 -4.73 -43.05 16.31
N GLY A 578 -4.91 -43.48 15.07
CA GLY A 578 -6.24 -43.72 14.47
C GLY A 578 -6.97 -42.47 13.95
N ALA A 579 -6.43 -41.26 14.11
CA ALA A 579 -7.01 -40.04 13.58
C ALA A 579 -6.70 -39.85 12.09
N LYS A 580 -7.59 -39.17 11.36
CA LYS A 580 -7.38 -38.83 9.94
C LYS A 580 -6.24 -37.83 9.79
N ALA A 581 -5.46 -38.00 8.71
CA ALA A 581 -4.41 -37.05 8.34
C ALA A 581 -5.00 -35.66 8.02
N VAL A 582 -4.23 -34.60 8.27
CA VAL A 582 -4.58 -33.24 7.90
C VAL A 582 -4.37 -33.06 6.40
N ASN A 583 -5.33 -32.51 5.69
CA ASN A 583 -5.17 -32.22 4.26
C ASN A 583 -4.45 -30.89 4.09
N LEU A 584 -3.41 -30.85 3.26
CA LEU A 584 -2.65 -29.63 2.95
C LEU A 584 -3.56 -28.48 2.48
N ASN A 585 -4.63 -28.79 1.74
CA ASN A 585 -5.61 -27.80 1.29
C ASN A 585 -6.29 -27.01 2.42
N THR A 586 -6.32 -27.54 3.65
CA THR A 586 -6.86 -26.82 4.82
C THR A 586 -5.88 -25.77 5.36
N ILE A 587 -4.59 -25.89 5.01
CA ILE A 587 -3.52 -25.02 5.48
C ILE A 587 -3.06 -24.08 4.36
N ALA A 588 -2.96 -24.59 3.13
CA ALA A 588 -2.56 -23.83 1.93
C ALA A 588 -3.34 -24.34 0.71
N ALA A 589 -4.10 -23.46 0.08
CA ALA A 589 -4.90 -23.81 -1.09
C ALA A 589 -4.01 -24.24 -2.28
N LEU A 590 -4.23 -25.45 -2.78
CA LEU A 590 -3.68 -25.95 -4.04
C LEU A 590 -4.64 -25.66 -5.18
N GLU A 591 -4.10 -25.37 -6.36
CA GLU A 591 -4.88 -25.22 -7.59
C GLU A 591 -5.36 -26.58 -8.13
N LYS A 592 -6.29 -26.54 -9.07
CA LYS A 592 -6.74 -27.75 -9.72
C LYS A 592 -5.55 -28.41 -10.45
N ASN A 593 -5.29 -29.68 -10.19
CA ASN A 593 -4.16 -30.49 -10.70
C ASN A 593 -2.78 -30.10 -10.11
N GLU A 594 -2.73 -29.23 -9.10
CA GLU A 594 -1.50 -28.97 -8.38
C GLU A 594 -1.21 -30.12 -7.40
N ARG A 595 0.01 -30.67 -7.45
CA ARG A 595 0.46 -31.79 -6.61
C ARG A 595 1.87 -31.54 -6.10
N LEU A 596 2.19 -32.15 -4.97
CA LEU A 596 3.56 -32.08 -4.42
C LEU A 596 4.53 -32.95 -5.22
N ILE A 597 5.70 -32.41 -5.49
CA ILE A 597 6.79 -33.10 -6.22
C ILE A 597 8.06 -33.24 -5.42
N ALA A 598 8.36 -32.29 -4.55
CA ALA A 598 9.51 -32.32 -3.67
C ALA A 598 9.14 -31.70 -2.30
N CYS A 599 9.81 -32.22 -1.25
CA CYS A 599 9.69 -31.72 0.10
C CYS A 599 11.08 -31.67 0.75
N PHE A 600 11.40 -30.56 1.41
CA PHE A 600 12.63 -30.37 2.14
C PHE A 600 12.32 -29.90 3.57
N ASP A 601 12.88 -30.53 4.58
CA ASP A 601 12.80 -30.16 5.98
C ASP A 601 13.73 -28.99 6.32
N ALA A 602 14.85 -28.86 5.57
CA ALA A 602 15.76 -27.75 5.60
C ALA A 602 16.25 -27.43 4.19
N MET A 603 16.51 -26.18 3.91
CA MET A 603 17.19 -25.76 2.68
C MET A 603 18.68 -25.73 2.97
N GLY A 604 19.45 -26.60 2.28
CA GLY A 604 20.88 -26.61 2.34
C GLY A 604 21.53 -25.38 1.70
N GLU A 605 22.84 -25.26 1.86
CA GLU A 605 23.65 -24.36 1.04
C GLU A 605 23.85 -24.99 -0.35
N GLY A 606 24.01 -24.18 -1.39
CA GLY A 606 24.21 -24.63 -2.76
C GLY A 606 23.03 -24.32 -3.69
N ASP A 607 22.99 -25.05 -4.79
CA ASP A 607 22.02 -24.85 -5.86
C ASP A 607 20.96 -25.95 -5.88
N LEU A 608 19.80 -25.62 -6.46
CA LEU A 608 18.71 -26.54 -6.75
C LEU A 608 18.55 -26.68 -8.26
N PHE A 609 18.43 -27.90 -8.75
CA PHE A 609 18.04 -28.23 -10.12
C PHE A 609 16.55 -28.55 -10.19
N PHE A 610 15.82 -27.83 -11.04
CA PHE A 610 14.41 -28.07 -11.34
C PHE A 610 14.30 -28.69 -12.72
N PHE A 611 13.70 -29.86 -12.80
CA PHE A 611 13.52 -30.61 -14.04
C PHE A 611 12.08 -30.54 -14.48
N THR A 612 11.87 -30.26 -15.78
CA THR A 612 10.53 -30.19 -16.32
C THR A 612 10.19 -31.30 -17.31
N LYS A 613 8.93 -31.62 -17.47
CA LYS A 613 8.40 -32.62 -18.36
C LYS A 613 8.81 -32.38 -19.82
N GLN A 614 8.87 -31.12 -20.24
CA GLN A 614 9.28 -30.72 -21.60
C GLN A 614 10.81 -30.60 -21.77
N GLY A 615 11.60 -31.09 -20.82
CA GLY A 615 13.07 -31.17 -20.93
C GLY A 615 13.77 -29.81 -20.73
N ASN A 616 13.16 -28.90 -19.95
CA ASN A 616 13.86 -27.72 -19.47
C ASN A 616 14.47 -28.01 -18.11
N ILE A 617 15.61 -27.39 -17.81
CA ILE A 617 16.25 -27.42 -16.50
C ILE A 617 16.54 -26.00 -16.05
N LYS A 618 16.38 -25.78 -14.76
CA LYS A 618 16.69 -24.52 -14.09
C LYS A 618 17.64 -24.80 -12.94
N ARG A 619 18.71 -24.02 -12.82
CA ARG A 619 19.63 -24.01 -11.69
C ARG A 619 19.44 -22.70 -10.91
N THR A 620 19.17 -22.77 -9.61
CA THR A 620 18.89 -21.59 -8.76
C THR A 620 19.47 -21.82 -7.38
N LYS A 621 19.99 -20.79 -6.74
CA LYS A 621 20.47 -20.86 -5.35
C LYS A 621 19.35 -21.24 -4.38
N ALA A 622 19.61 -22.19 -3.51
CA ALA A 622 18.68 -22.60 -2.45
C ALA A 622 18.28 -21.43 -1.55
N ALA A 623 19.18 -20.47 -1.34
CA ALA A 623 18.94 -19.26 -0.56
C ALA A 623 17.75 -18.41 -1.07
N GLU A 624 17.45 -18.42 -2.38
CA GLU A 624 16.31 -17.69 -2.94
C GLU A 624 14.95 -18.23 -2.49
N TYR A 625 14.92 -19.42 -1.91
CA TYR A 625 13.71 -20.07 -1.41
C TYR A 625 13.56 -19.96 0.11
N ILE A 626 14.47 -19.27 0.79
CA ILE A 626 14.35 -18.93 2.22
C ILE A 626 13.46 -17.69 2.34
N THR A 627 12.17 -17.89 2.57
CA THR A 627 11.17 -16.84 2.62
C THR A 627 10.22 -17.00 3.80
N LYS A 628 9.69 -15.88 4.29
CA LYS A 628 8.64 -15.85 5.31
C LYS A 628 7.24 -15.97 4.69
N THR A 629 7.11 -15.75 3.39
CA THR A 629 5.83 -15.79 2.68
C THR A 629 5.34 -17.24 2.53
N LYS A 630 4.08 -17.47 2.83
CA LYS A 630 3.48 -18.81 2.92
C LYS A 630 3.43 -19.54 1.56
N LYS A 631 3.09 -18.87 0.48
CA LYS A 631 3.08 -19.41 -0.90
C LYS A 631 3.73 -18.40 -1.85
N ILE A 632 4.71 -18.84 -2.63
CA ILE A 632 5.41 -18.02 -3.64
C ILE A 632 5.61 -18.82 -4.92
N GLN A 633 5.83 -18.13 -6.03
CA GLN A 633 6.26 -18.76 -7.27
C GLN A 633 7.72 -19.19 -7.16
N ALA A 634 8.00 -20.49 -7.35
CA ALA A 634 9.32 -21.08 -7.31
C ALA A 634 9.99 -21.17 -8.69
N ALA A 635 9.21 -21.33 -9.76
CA ALA A 635 9.68 -21.32 -11.14
C ALA A 635 8.54 -20.85 -12.06
N ALA A 636 8.90 -20.16 -13.14
CA ALA A 636 7.96 -19.94 -14.24
C ALA A 636 7.94 -21.19 -15.13
N LEU A 637 6.79 -21.54 -15.67
CA LEU A 637 6.63 -22.65 -16.59
C LEU A 637 6.16 -22.13 -17.94
N LYS A 638 6.55 -22.81 -19.02
CA LYS A 638 5.98 -22.59 -20.35
C LYS A 638 4.63 -23.26 -20.43
N ASP A 639 3.78 -22.83 -21.36
CA ASP A 639 2.44 -23.38 -21.54
C ASP A 639 2.49 -24.90 -21.69
N GLY A 640 1.73 -25.60 -20.84
CA GLY A 640 1.59 -27.05 -20.83
C GLY A 640 2.82 -27.80 -20.25
N ASP A 641 3.80 -27.11 -19.63
CA ASP A 641 4.92 -27.77 -18.97
C ASP A 641 4.63 -27.96 -17.46
N GLU A 642 5.26 -28.97 -16.87
CA GLU A 642 5.19 -29.27 -15.44
C GLU A 642 6.58 -29.56 -14.90
N ILE A 643 6.84 -29.18 -13.63
CA ILE A 643 8.01 -29.64 -12.93
C ILE A 643 7.81 -31.11 -12.54
N THR A 644 8.74 -31.95 -12.90
CA THR A 644 8.71 -33.39 -12.60
C THR A 644 9.54 -33.76 -11.37
N GLY A 645 10.54 -32.92 -11.02
CA GLY A 645 11.32 -33.10 -9.84
C GLY A 645 12.29 -31.96 -9.56
N ILE A 646 12.80 -31.94 -8.34
CA ILE A 646 13.77 -30.98 -7.84
C ILE A 646 14.80 -31.72 -7.05
N GLU A 647 16.09 -31.51 -7.38
CA GLU A 647 17.22 -32.10 -6.68
C GLU A 647 18.18 -31.01 -6.21
N PRO A 648 18.74 -31.12 -5.00
CA PRO A 648 19.91 -30.34 -4.61
C PRO A 648 21.08 -30.70 -5.47
N ASP A 649 21.99 -29.77 -5.72
CA ASP A 649 23.25 -30.05 -6.39
C ASP A 649 24.04 -31.10 -5.57
N ALA A 650 24.33 -32.25 -6.18
CA ALA A 650 25.03 -33.35 -5.53
C ALA A 650 26.55 -33.17 -5.52
N GLY A 651 27.06 -32.05 -6.07
CA GLY A 651 28.49 -31.71 -6.04
C GLY A 651 29.31 -32.29 -7.20
N GLU A 652 30.61 -32.19 -7.05
CA GLU A 652 31.59 -32.59 -8.08
C GLU A 652 31.49 -34.08 -8.47
N GLY A 653 31.85 -34.40 -9.70
CA GLY A 653 31.85 -35.77 -10.23
C GLY A 653 30.45 -36.30 -10.59
N ARG A 654 29.43 -35.43 -10.66
CA ARG A 654 28.10 -35.78 -11.12
C ARG A 654 27.81 -35.21 -12.50
N THR A 655 27.05 -35.97 -13.29
CA THR A 655 26.50 -35.53 -14.58
C THR A 655 24.97 -35.63 -14.55
N ILE A 656 24.31 -34.87 -15.38
CA ILE A 656 22.85 -34.92 -15.46
C ILE A 656 22.45 -35.83 -16.62
N LEU A 657 21.61 -36.84 -16.33
CA LEU A 657 21.00 -37.72 -17.32
C LEU A 657 19.52 -37.48 -17.42
N LEU A 658 19.02 -37.27 -18.63
CA LEU A 658 17.59 -37.27 -18.96
C LEU A 658 17.27 -38.43 -19.87
N ILE A 659 16.13 -39.11 -19.63
CA ILE A 659 15.60 -40.15 -20.51
C ILE A 659 14.16 -39.78 -20.88
N THR A 660 13.84 -39.89 -22.17
CA THR A 660 12.52 -39.55 -22.66
C THR A 660 11.62 -40.78 -22.81
N LYS A 661 10.32 -40.53 -22.86
CA LYS A 661 9.30 -41.55 -23.05
C LYS A 661 9.50 -42.33 -24.34
N GLN A 662 9.95 -41.71 -25.43
CA GLN A 662 10.24 -42.35 -26.70
C GLN A 662 11.61 -43.03 -26.75
N GLY A 663 12.32 -43.15 -25.60
CA GLY A 663 13.54 -43.90 -25.48
C GLY A 663 14.78 -43.17 -25.98
N MET A 664 14.84 -41.88 -25.94
CA MET A 664 16.03 -41.06 -26.15
C MET A 664 16.65 -40.68 -24.79
N SER A 665 17.94 -40.48 -24.75
CA SER A 665 18.66 -40.02 -23.55
C SER A 665 19.72 -39.01 -23.90
N ILE A 666 19.94 -38.06 -22.99
CA ILE A 666 21.03 -37.10 -23.08
C ILE A 666 21.72 -36.97 -21.72
N ARG A 667 23.07 -36.99 -21.75
CA ARG A 667 23.91 -36.82 -20.57
C ARG A 667 24.81 -35.62 -20.77
N PHE A 668 24.94 -34.73 -19.81
CA PHE A 668 25.72 -33.51 -19.90
C PHE A 668 26.22 -33.02 -18.54
N GLU A 669 27.21 -32.14 -18.56
CA GLU A 669 27.80 -31.53 -17.36
C GLU A 669 26.84 -30.50 -16.72
N PRO A 670 26.67 -30.50 -15.38
CA PRO A 670 25.84 -29.55 -14.67
C PRO A 670 26.25 -28.08 -14.89
N ASP A 671 27.54 -27.81 -15.04
CA ASP A 671 28.10 -26.46 -15.23
C ASP A 671 27.66 -25.80 -16.54
N THR A 672 27.14 -26.59 -17.48
CA THR A 672 26.54 -26.05 -18.72
C THR A 672 25.22 -25.35 -18.49
N ILE A 673 24.63 -25.48 -17.29
CA ILE A 673 23.38 -24.84 -16.90
C ILE A 673 23.69 -23.53 -16.17
N PRO A 674 23.32 -22.35 -16.73
CA PRO A 674 23.55 -21.09 -16.06
C PRO A 674 22.73 -20.98 -14.76
N GLU A 675 23.29 -20.32 -13.76
CA GLU A 675 22.55 -19.92 -12.56
C GLU A 675 21.49 -18.90 -12.94
N MET A 676 20.26 -19.06 -12.45
CA MET A 676 19.13 -18.25 -12.80
C MET A 676 18.30 -17.87 -11.57
N GLY A 677 17.68 -16.71 -11.61
CA GLY A 677 16.82 -16.24 -10.55
C GLY A 677 15.55 -17.09 -10.37
N ARG A 678 14.94 -16.98 -9.20
CA ARG A 678 13.81 -17.79 -8.74
C ARG A 678 12.64 -17.91 -9.74
N VAL A 679 12.25 -16.84 -10.42
CA VAL A 679 11.06 -16.80 -11.30
C VAL A 679 11.38 -17.13 -12.76
N SER A 680 12.57 -17.65 -13.08
CA SER A 680 12.93 -18.04 -14.44
C SER A 680 12.32 -19.40 -14.86
N SER A 681 12.15 -19.62 -16.18
CA SER A 681 11.60 -20.86 -16.75
C SER A 681 12.68 -21.91 -17.10
N GLY A 682 13.95 -21.62 -16.84
CA GLY A 682 15.03 -22.54 -17.17
C GLY A 682 15.46 -22.53 -18.64
N VAL A 683 16.40 -23.43 -18.95
CA VAL A 683 16.98 -23.63 -20.29
C VAL A 683 16.66 -25.00 -20.82
N LYS A 684 16.57 -25.13 -22.15
CA LYS A 684 16.29 -26.40 -22.79
C LYS A 684 17.53 -27.30 -22.77
N CYS A 685 17.35 -28.57 -22.34
CA CYS A 685 18.42 -29.54 -22.20
C CYS A 685 18.34 -30.67 -23.20
N ILE A 686 17.15 -31.06 -23.63
CA ILE A 686 16.92 -32.05 -24.68
C ILE A 686 15.92 -31.54 -25.70
N LYS A 687 16.12 -31.87 -26.97
CA LYS A 687 15.19 -31.55 -28.04
C LYS A 687 14.20 -32.72 -28.21
N LEU A 688 13.00 -32.57 -27.69
CA LEU A 688 11.96 -33.58 -27.78
C LEU A 688 11.28 -33.56 -29.17
N ASP A 689 10.95 -34.73 -29.69
CA ASP A 689 10.06 -34.89 -30.83
C ASP A 689 8.59 -34.69 -30.41
N ALA A 690 7.70 -34.52 -31.35
CA ALA A 690 6.27 -34.25 -31.06
C ALA A 690 5.64 -35.37 -30.20
N GLY A 691 5.06 -34.99 -29.06
CA GLY A 691 4.45 -35.94 -28.14
C GLY A 691 5.40 -36.70 -27.22
N ASP A 692 6.70 -36.38 -27.25
CA ASP A 692 7.66 -36.95 -26.33
C ASP A 692 7.77 -36.14 -25.05
N GLU A 693 8.13 -36.76 -23.95
CA GLU A 693 8.26 -36.16 -22.62
C GLU A 693 9.40 -36.81 -21.82
N VAL A 694 9.99 -36.07 -20.89
CA VAL A 694 11.02 -36.62 -20.00
C VAL A 694 10.35 -37.46 -18.92
N VAL A 695 10.78 -38.74 -18.82
CA VAL A 695 10.28 -39.71 -17.82
C VAL A 695 11.29 -40.01 -16.72
N TYR A 696 12.56 -39.73 -16.95
CA TYR A 696 13.60 -39.84 -15.96
C TYR A 696 14.55 -38.64 -16.03
N PHE A 697 14.93 -38.19 -14.89
CA PHE A 697 15.96 -37.17 -14.65
C PHE A 697 16.75 -37.56 -13.40
N GLY A 698 18.00 -37.14 -13.35
CA GLY A 698 18.82 -37.34 -12.15
C GLY A 698 20.26 -36.94 -12.35
N GLN A 699 20.93 -36.69 -11.24
CA GLN A 699 22.36 -36.49 -11.16
C GLN A 699 23.02 -37.86 -10.93
N ILE A 700 23.77 -38.32 -11.90
CA ILE A 700 24.39 -39.67 -11.90
C ILE A 700 25.91 -39.60 -11.79
N THR A 701 26.53 -40.66 -11.27
CA THR A 701 27.99 -40.90 -11.30
C THR A 701 28.37 -41.59 -12.60
N ASP A 702 29.67 -41.72 -12.86
CA ASP A 702 30.19 -42.52 -13.96
C ASP A 702 30.10 -44.03 -13.68
N GLU A 703 29.83 -44.42 -12.46
CA GLU A 703 29.71 -45.80 -12.01
C GLU A 703 28.25 -46.26 -12.04
N GLY A 704 28.09 -47.61 -12.15
CA GLY A 704 26.78 -48.24 -12.08
C GLY A 704 26.12 -48.44 -13.45
N GLU A 705 24.80 -48.60 -13.41
CA GLU A 705 24.01 -49.00 -14.55
C GLU A 705 22.72 -48.19 -14.63
N ILE A 706 22.19 -48.01 -15.82
CA ILE A 706 20.86 -47.44 -16.04
C ILE A 706 19.89 -48.58 -16.31
N LEU A 707 18.94 -48.77 -15.42
CA LEU A 707 17.80 -49.65 -15.60
C LEU A 707 16.68 -48.85 -16.31
N THR A 708 16.20 -49.41 -17.42
CA THR A 708 15.05 -48.87 -18.15
C THR A 708 13.93 -49.89 -18.18
N LEU A 709 12.66 -49.45 -17.98
CA LEU A 709 11.45 -50.28 -17.98
C LEU A 709 10.44 -49.70 -18.95
N THR A 710 9.83 -50.56 -19.80
CA THR A 710 8.83 -50.14 -20.78
C THR A 710 7.41 -50.34 -20.27
N ASP A 711 6.47 -49.74 -20.97
CA ASP A 711 5.01 -49.89 -20.75
C ASP A 711 4.50 -51.35 -20.87
N ARG A 712 5.27 -52.25 -21.53
CA ARG A 712 4.94 -53.65 -21.64
C ARG A 712 5.73 -54.54 -20.66
N GLY A 713 6.45 -53.91 -19.69
CA GLY A 713 7.15 -54.63 -18.64
C GLY A 713 8.48 -55.23 -19.09
N TYR A 714 9.01 -54.86 -20.27
CA TYR A 714 10.36 -55.19 -20.68
C TYR A 714 11.35 -54.25 -19.97
N ALA A 715 12.43 -54.81 -19.47
CA ALA A 715 13.48 -54.08 -18.80
C ALA A 715 14.85 -54.51 -19.23
N LYS A 716 15.80 -53.64 -19.06
CA LYS A 716 17.22 -53.89 -19.23
C LYS A 716 18.07 -53.02 -18.35
N ARG A 717 19.28 -53.43 -18.07
CA ARG A 717 20.37 -52.63 -17.47
C ARG A 717 21.42 -52.34 -18.53
N SER A 718 21.95 -51.15 -18.58
CA SER A 718 23.08 -50.80 -19.46
C SER A 718 24.09 -50.00 -18.64
N PHE A 719 25.37 -50.20 -18.90
CA PHE A 719 26.40 -49.47 -18.17
C PHE A 719 26.35 -47.99 -18.43
N VAL A 720 26.62 -47.18 -17.38
CA VAL A 720 26.63 -45.71 -17.46
C VAL A 720 27.62 -45.18 -18.49
N PHE A 721 28.76 -45.83 -18.67
CA PHE A 721 29.77 -45.42 -19.66
C PHE A 721 29.33 -45.47 -21.12
N GLU A 722 28.21 -46.18 -21.43
CA GLU A 722 27.62 -46.17 -22.76
C GLU A 722 26.80 -44.90 -23.05
N TYR A 723 26.56 -44.06 -22.06
CA TYR A 723 25.86 -42.80 -22.16
C TYR A 723 26.87 -41.65 -22.25
N ASP A 724 27.36 -41.41 -23.48
CA ASP A 724 28.34 -40.35 -23.72
C ASP A 724 27.88 -38.98 -23.23
N ILE A 725 28.79 -38.19 -22.67
CA ILE A 725 28.55 -36.79 -22.32
C ILE A 725 28.42 -35.96 -23.60
N GLN A 726 27.32 -35.21 -23.70
CA GLN A 726 26.96 -34.43 -24.90
C GLN A 726 26.77 -32.97 -24.54
N GLY A 727 26.73 -32.13 -25.56
CA GLY A 727 26.26 -30.75 -25.40
C GLY A 727 24.75 -30.69 -25.18
N ARG A 728 24.32 -29.81 -24.32
CA ARG A 728 22.88 -29.50 -24.05
C ARG A 728 22.10 -29.21 -25.34
N ASN A 729 20.77 -29.42 -25.31
CA ASN A 729 19.80 -29.09 -26.37
C ASN A 729 20.00 -29.92 -27.65
N GLY A 730 20.66 -31.10 -27.57
CA GLY A 730 20.72 -32.09 -28.63
C GLY A 730 19.46 -32.97 -28.66
N LYS A 731 19.36 -33.82 -29.72
CA LYS A 731 18.35 -34.90 -29.78
C LYS A 731 18.63 -36.06 -28.83
N GLY A 732 19.85 -36.14 -28.32
CA GLY A 732 20.29 -37.26 -27.48
C GLY A 732 20.59 -38.51 -28.27
N LEU A 733 20.81 -39.61 -27.55
CA LEU A 733 21.13 -40.93 -28.05
C LEU A 733 19.98 -41.90 -27.76
N LYS A 734 19.73 -42.83 -28.66
CA LYS A 734 18.70 -43.87 -28.48
C LYS A 734 19.10 -44.75 -27.28
N THR A 735 18.21 -44.83 -26.26
CA THR A 735 18.49 -45.64 -25.06
C THR A 735 17.68 -46.93 -25.00
N PHE A 736 16.69 -47.14 -25.86
CA PHE A 736 15.93 -48.37 -25.96
C PHE A 736 15.50 -48.63 -27.41
N ASP A 737 15.54 -49.89 -27.86
CA ASP A 737 15.11 -50.30 -29.21
C ASP A 737 13.72 -50.97 -29.17
N PHE A 738 12.68 -50.17 -29.44
CA PHE A 738 11.34 -50.69 -29.54
C PHE A 738 11.15 -51.50 -30.82
N LYS A 739 10.58 -52.69 -30.70
CA LYS A 739 10.21 -53.53 -31.85
C LYS A 739 9.07 -52.88 -32.63
N LYS A 740 9.09 -52.95 -33.95
CA LYS A 740 8.10 -52.36 -34.84
C LYS A 740 6.67 -52.80 -34.54
N ASN A 741 6.50 -54.04 -34.02
CA ASN A 741 5.19 -54.60 -33.63
C ASN A 741 4.76 -54.20 -32.20
N GLY A 742 5.55 -53.38 -31.46
CA GLY A 742 5.26 -52.96 -30.12
C GLY A 742 5.32 -54.06 -29.04
N SER A 743 5.82 -55.28 -29.37
CA SER A 743 5.80 -56.38 -28.41
C SER A 743 6.66 -56.18 -27.19
N ASN A 744 7.73 -55.34 -27.24
CA ASN A 744 8.56 -55.03 -26.10
C ASN A 744 8.29 -53.63 -25.51
N GLY A 745 7.17 -53.03 -25.88
CA GLY A 745 6.75 -51.71 -25.44
C GLY A 745 6.75 -50.68 -26.55
N THR A 746 6.08 -49.58 -26.28
CA THR A 746 5.95 -48.40 -27.14
C THR A 746 6.57 -47.19 -26.52
N CYS A 747 6.82 -47.22 -25.19
CA CYS A 747 7.43 -46.12 -24.48
C CYS A 747 8.17 -46.63 -23.21
N ILE A 748 9.05 -45.79 -22.71
CA ILE A 748 9.69 -46.00 -21.39
C ILE A 748 8.70 -45.53 -20.33
N ALA A 749 8.41 -46.38 -19.36
CA ALA A 749 7.54 -46.13 -18.23
C ALA A 749 8.32 -45.66 -16.99
N ALA A 750 9.55 -46.17 -16.79
CA ALA A 750 10.40 -45.78 -15.69
C ALA A 750 11.89 -46.03 -16.02
N ALA A 751 12.78 -45.31 -15.34
CA ALA A 751 14.20 -45.63 -15.35
C ALA A 751 14.81 -45.35 -13.97
N PHE A 752 15.96 -45.99 -13.68
CA PHE A 752 16.70 -45.83 -12.42
C PHE A 752 18.22 -45.88 -12.69
N HIS A 753 18.96 -45.06 -11.91
CA HIS A 753 20.41 -45.23 -11.81
C HIS A 753 20.70 -46.22 -10.66
N VAL A 754 21.36 -47.27 -10.96
CA VAL A 754 21.67 -48.40 -10.07
C VAL A 754 23.14 -48.45 -9.77
N THR A 755 23.59 -48.00 -8.63
CA THR A 755 24.94 -48.12 -8.13
C THR A 755 25.09 -49.25 -7.11
N MET A 756 24.05 -49.55 -6.39
CA MET A 756 23.89 -50.71 -5.47
C MET A 756 22.50 -51.28 -5.66
N PRO A 757 22.33 -52.60 -5.42
CA PRO A 757 21.01 -53.23 -5.48
C PRO A 757 20.00 -52.58 -4.53
N PHE A 758 18.77 -52.47 -5.01
CA PHE A 758 17.64 -51.99 -4.22
C PHE A 758 16.30 -52.61 -4.69
N PRO A 759 15.31 -52.77 -3.80
CA PRO A 759 13.98 -53.17 -4.18
C PRO A 759 13.20 -51.99 -4.77
N PHE A 760 12.35 -52.26 -5.79
CA PHE A 760 11.44 -51.29 -6.37
C PHE A 760 10.06 -51.93 -6.69
N ALA A 761 9.04 -51.12 -6.72
CA ALA A 761 7.69 -51.55 -7.09
C ALA A 761 7.35 -51.07 -8.50
N VAL A 762 6.82 -51.98 -9.30
CA VAL A 762 6.27 -51.69 -10.63
C VAL A 762 4.76 -51.60 -10.53
N ARG A 763 4.18 -50.47 -10.96
CA ARG A 763 2.74 -50.26 -10.90
C ARG A 763 2.14 -50.39 -12.30
N GLN A 764 1.06 -51.18 -12.39
CA GLN A 764 0.27 -51.35 -13.61
C GLN A 764 -1.02 -50.50 -13.55
N PHE A 765 -1.63 -50.30 -14.69
CA PHE A 765 -2.79 -49.39 -14.84
C PHE A 765 -3.98 -49.82 -13.96
N HIS A 766 -4.28 -51.10 -13.88
CA HIS A 766 -5.38 -51.66 -13.05
C HIS A 766 -5.02 -51.75 -11.54
N GLY A 767 -3.91 -51.16 -11.12
CA GLY A 767 -3.51 -51.01 -9.71
C GLY A 767 -2.70 -52.19 -9.18
N THR A 768 -2.30 -53.13 -9.99
CA THR A 768 -1.40 -54.20 -9.62
C THR A 768 0.00 -53.62 -9.33
N GLU A 769 0.56 -53.97 -8.18
CA GLU A 769 1.94 -53.64 -7.84
C GLU A 769 2.79 -54.91 -7.69
N THR A 770 3.87 -54.99 -8.47
CA THR A 770 4.84 -56.08 -8.37
C THR A 770 6.09 -55.58 -7.74
N ARG A 771 6.55 -56.19 -6.64
CA ARG A 771 7.85 -55.87 -5.98
C ARG A 771 8.95 -56.70 -6.63
N ILE A 772 10.02 -56.04 -6.97
CA ILE A 772 11.17 -56.63 -7.70
C ILE A 772 12.44 -56.06 -7.11
N ASP A 773 13.49 -56.85 -7.02
CA ASP A 773 14.82 -56.39 -6.70
C ASP A 773 15.65 -56.14 -8.00
N THR A 774 16.49 -55.14 -8.03
CA THR A 774 17.31 -54.84 -9.19
C THR A 774 18.25 -56.01 -9.54
N THR A 775 18.55 -56.90 -8.59
CA THR A 775 19.36 -58.14 -8.83
C THR A 775 18.64 -59.20 -9.65
N GLU A 776 17.29 -59.14 -9.73
CA GLU A 776 16.51 -60.08 -10.55
C GLU A 776 16.74 -59.87 -12.07
N LEU A 777 17.23 -58.69 -12.47
CA LEU A 777 17.63 -58.38 -13.84
C LEU A 777 19.09 -58.83 -14.08
N VAL A 778 19.28 -60.09 -14.51
CA VAL A 778 20.59 -60.70 -14.68
C VAL A 778 21.33 -60.20 -15.93
N HIS A 779 20.61 -59.72 -16.96
CA HIS A 779 21.24 -59.42 -18.24
C HIS A 779 21.54 -57.91 -18.36
N ILE A 780 22.82 -57.61 -18.70
CA ILE A 780 23.24 -56.28 -19.12
C ILE A 780 23.20 -56.25 -20.63
N GLU A 781 22.50 -55.28 -21.20
CA GLU A 781 22.36 -55.06 -22.61
C GLU A 781 22.97 -53.72 -23.02
N PRO A 782 23.44 -53.62 -24.29
CA PRO A 782 23.87 -52.30 -24.80
C PRO A 782 22.80 -51.22 -24.65
N ARG A 783 23.23 -49.98 -24.58
CA ARG A 783 22.36 -48.82 -24.43
C ARG A 783 21.15 -48.83 -25.37
N ALA A 784 21.29 -49.23 -26.63
CA ALA A 784 20.22 -49.38 -27.61
C ALA A 784 19.63 -50.80 -27.66
N GLY A 785 19.71 -51.60 -26.59
CA GLY A 785 19.14 -52.93 -26.48
C GLY A 785 17.61 -52.95 -26.45
N LYS A 786 17.03 -54.19 -26.63
CA LYS A 786 15.57 -54.38 -26.71
C LYS A 786 14.92 -54.77 -25.39
N GLY A 787 15.69 -55.09 -24.39
CA GLY A 787 15.26 -55.57 -23.09
C GLY A 787 14.63 -56.95 -23.06
N SER A 788 14.45 -57.49 -21.88
CA SER A 788 13.83 -58.77 -21.59
C SER A 788 12.58 -58.57 -20.72
N ILE A 789 11.63 -59.50 -20.71
CA ILE A 789 10.43 -59.41 -19.89
C ILE A 789 10.84 -59.47 -18.40
N LEU A 790 10.48 -58.46 -17.66
CA LEU A 790 10.65 -58.41 -16.21
C LEU A 790 9.29 -58.58 -15.50
N VAL A 791 8.28 -57.89 -15.99
CA VAL A 791 6.89 -57.94 -15.46
C VAL A 791 5.97 -58.31 -16.63
N MET A 792 5.12 -59.27 -16.40
CA MET A 792 4.14 -59.67 -17.41
C MET A 792 2.92 -58.71 -17.34
N ALA A 793 2.79 -57.88 -18.34
CA ALA A 793 1.61 -57.03 -18.51
C ALA A 793 0.58 -57.79 -19.40
N LEU A 794 -0.63 -58.01 -18.89
CA LEU A 794 -1.72 -58.60 -19.67
C LEU A 794 -2.16 -57.65 -20.81
N LEU A 795 -2.92 -58.19 -21.79
CA LEU A 795 -3.21 -57.48 -23.05
C LEU A 795 -3.78 -56.06 -22.93
N ASP A 796 -4.51 -55.77 -21.88
CA ASP A 796 -5.16 -54.47 -21.57
C ASP A 796 -4.57 -53.79 -20.36
N ASP A 797 -3.55 -54.34 -19.71
CA ASP A 797 -2.84 -53.70 -18.62
C ASP A 797 -1.47 -53.24 -19.11
N VAL A 798 -1.04 -52.05 -18.66
CA VAL A 798 0.24 -51.44 -19.00
C VAL A 798 0.95 -50.99 -17.74
N VAL A 799 2.26 -51.03 -17.76
CA VAL A 799 3.08 -50.44 -16.73
C VAL A 799 2.96 -48.95 -16.82
N THR A 800 2.50 -48.29 -15.75
CA THR A 800 2.31 -46.86 -15.65
C THR A 800 3.46 -46.15 -14.98
N GLY A 801 4.36 -46.90 -14.30
CA GLY A 801 5.54 -46.36 -13.64
C GLY A 801 6.16 -47.38 -12.67
N ALA A 802 7.28 -46.99 -12.11
CA ALA A 802 7.93 -47.72 -11.02
C ALA A 802 8.57 -46.74 -10.04
N TYR A 803 8.73 -47.14 -8.81
CA TYR A 803 9.33 -46.33 -7.76
C TYR A 803 10.19 -47.18 -6.82
N LYS A 804 11.28 -46.59 -6.30
CA LYS A 804 12.16 -47.22 -5.35
C LYS A 804 11.41 -47.46 -4.05
N LEU A 805 11.60 -48.67 -3.46
CA LEU A 805 11.12 -48.96 -2.12
C LEU A 805 12.22 -48.62 -1.11
N ASP A 806 11.88 -47.96 -0.02
CA ASP A 806 12.80 -47.76 1.07
C ASP A 806 13.07 -49.10 1.75
N SER A 807 14.36 -49.41 1.92
CA SER A 807 14.87 -50.66 2.54
C SER A 807 14.56 -50.68 4.03
#